data_bacace91fbc2ba7beff05204a58b8809
#
_entry.id   bacace91fbc2ba7beff05204a58b8809
#
_cell.length_a   1.000
_cell.length_b   1.000
_cell.length_c   1.000
_cell.angle_alpha   90.00
_cell.angle_beta   90.00
_cell.angle_gamma   90.00
#
_symmetry.space_group_name_H-M   'P 1'
#
loop_
_entity.id
_entity.type
_entity.pdbx_description
1 polymer ?
#
loop_
_entity_poly.entity_id
_entity_poly.type
_entity_poly.pdbx_seq_one_letter_code
_entity_poly.pdbx_strand_id
1 'polypeptide(L)'
;MYDENIISRMNDYLHKAAQALASWLSVMLPKSGEDWWEECVLSNLSYPQRELIEKKGLSKLEELDLAALLRVANKSWYTMRGYAYLPTSERECIRDMIGVRNNWAHVSAELPGKDTIVSDIECLIRFFAQMNRSGLIPDLEQLKARVERPEAFKDETPPQPVFRPTVTAPKQADVIVEPEVVQEDDITERSLVYIVGSPDTKGMVFSVTQLGDTKKYEVFVEGALKTYYEGQIALVSSTPEYEWVDSETLRSYLSAYQINNPSAGNLYSLNAARIDFVPYQFRPALKLIKADEPRILIADSVGVGKTIEAGLIIKELQARSDLENIMIICPKPLVADRKWENEMKRFDEEFTPLDGDTLRQIISDTDRDGEWPTRYGKVIVPYSILDARTYQGNQSKRHKSFGLQQLDPAPHFDLVIIDEAHHLRNGSMEKDKAFAYKCVHYFCQHADAVVMLTATPLQTSDDDLYTLLNLLRPDVVIDKKSFTMMSRPNPYISQCAHIVRAAKENWKAEALETLDSVLTTQWGENVIANNPVFEQIRKVLRQDTITREERVKLITDIESLHSFNMMLNRTRRKDIQDFCIRRTHTLESDFTDQQRELHDALLTFEVAALSKLHGGRGVKFMMSTIRRQAASCIFGLAPHIRGIIDRRFEQMTDDPEFDFDDGEFSEMDLETFRFIAKNLLEMADNLPEDDPKFDGVLQIIREKQKSENNKIILFSTFRYTLYYIKRKLREAGFRVEQIDGSVKNDDRLDFRARFELPKDDPEAIDIMLFTEVGSEGLDYQF
;
A
#
# COMPACT_ATOMS: atom_id res chain seq x y z
N MET A 1 21.27 26.64 16.24
CA MET A 1 21.11 28.10 16.55
C MET A 1 20.57 28.89 15.36
N TYR A 2 20.90 28.57 14.10
CA TYR A 2 20.32 29.24 12.91
C TYR A 2 18.87 28.80 12.66
N ASP A 3 18.57 27.53 12.90
CA ASP A 3 17.29 26.90 12.56
C ASP A 3 16.15 27.30 13.49
N GLU A 4 16.35 27.33 14.80
CA GLU A 4 15.32 27.73 15.78
C GLU A 4 14.87 29.18 15.63
N ASN A 5 15.75 30.09 15.18
CA ASN A 5 15.39 31.49 14.96
C ASN A 5 14.48 31.68 13.73
N ILE A 6 14.64 30.87 12.68
CA ILE A 6 13.80 30.92 11.49
C ILE A 6 12.40 30.36 11.80
N ILE A 7 12.30 29.23 12.48
CA ILE A 7 11.02 28.63 12.89
C ILE A 7 10.22 29.59 13.75
N SER A 8 10.86 30.14 14.79
CA SER A 8 10.20 31.09 15.68
C SER A 8 9.69 32.34 14.93
N ARG A 9 10.50 32.88 14.01
CA ARG A 9 10.10 34.04 13.21
C ARG A 9 8.99 33.72 12.25
N MET A 10 9.03 32.60 11.53
CA MET A 10 7.97 32.19 10.62
C MET A 10 6.65 31.98 11.36
N ASN A 11 6.67 31.34 12.51
CA ASN A 11 5.47 31.16 13.36
C ASN A 11 4.90 32.53 13.82
N ASP A 12 5.76 33.49 14.18
CA ASP A 12 5.32 34.84 14.52
C ASP A 12 4.66 35.56 13.32
N TYR A 13 5.20 35.39 12.11
CA TYR A 13 4.58 35.94 10.89
C TYR A 13 3.28 35.26 10.51
N LEU A 14 3.16 33.93 10.72
CA LEU A 14 1.89 33.21 10.51
C LEU A 14 0.82 33.67 11.52
N HIS A 15 1.21 33.92 12.78
CA HIS A 15 0.29 34.49 13.76
C HIS A 15 -0.16 35.93 13.38
N LYS A 16 0.76 36.76 12.91
CA LYS A 16 0.44 38.11 12.39
C LYS A 16 -0.43 38.05 11.13
N ALA A 17 -0.23 37.02 10.28
CA ALA A 17 -1.08 36.79 9.11
C ALA A 17 -2.51 36.41 9.53
N ALA A 18 -2.69 35.57 10.56
CA ALA A 18 -4.01 35.28 11.10
C ALA A 18 -4.74 36.53 11.58
N GLN A 19 -4.05 37.40 12.35
CA GLN A 19 -4.62 38.66 12.81
C GLN A 19 -5.00 39.61 11.68
N ALA A 20 -4.15 39.72 10.65
CA ALA A 20 -4.40 40.54 9.48
C ALA A 20 -5.62 40.05 8.69
N LEU A 21 -5.71 38.73 8.47
CA LEU A 21 -6.81 38.12 7.75
C LEU A 21 -8.13 38.21 8.52
N ALA A 22 -8.13 37.97 9.84
CA ALA A 22 -9.31 38.13 10.68
C ALA A 22 -9.83 39.59 10.62
N SER A 23 -8.93 40.57 10.74
CA SER A 23 -9.29 41.98 10.63
C SER A 23 -9.86 42.36 9.22
N TRP A 24 -9.35 41.77 8.15
CA TRP A 24 -9.85 41.97 6.80
C TRP A 24 -11.22 41.31 6.62
N LEU A 25 -11.40 40.08 7.04
CA LEU A 25 -12.67 39.34 6.98
C LEU A 25 -13.76 39.99 7.83
N SER A 26 -13.44 40.53 9.00
CA SER A 26 -14.39 41.23 9.87
C SER A 26 -15.02 42.47 9.25
N VAL A 27 -14.33 43.07 8.25
CA VAL A 27 -14.85 44.19 7.46
C VAL A 27 -15.61 43.70 6.23
N MET A 28 -15.21 42.59 5.67
CA MET A 28 -15.75 42.08 4.40
C MET A 28 -17.01 41.23 4.60
N LEU A 29 -16.99 40.24 5.45
CA LEU A 29 -18.08 39.26 5.57
C LEU A 29 -19.42 39.83 6.04
N PRO A 30 -19.51 40.79 6.99
CA PRO A 30 -20.77 41.35 7.41
C PRO A 30 -21.56 42.07 6.28
N LYS A 31 -20.91 42.38 5.17
CA LYS A 31 -21.56 42.99 3.98
C LYS A 31 -22.43 41.99 3.22
N SER A 32 -22.32 40.70 3.48
CA SER A 32 -23.11 39.63 2.80
C SER A 32 -24.53 39.49 3.34
N GLY A 33 -24.81 39.89 4.57
CA GLY A 33 -26.13 39.80 5.20
C GLY A 33 -26.06 39.74 6.73
N GLU A 34 -27.22 39.68 7.39
CA GLU A 34 -27.30 39.58 8.86
C GLU A 34 -26.78 38.22 9.38
N ASP A 35 -26.98 37.14 8.61
CA ASP A 35 -26.61 35.77 8.98
C ASP A 35 -25.21 35.38 8.47
N TRP A 36 -24.33 36.35 8.18
CA TRP A 36 -23.01 36.13 7.60
C TRP A 36 -22.13 35.15 8.40
N TRP A 37 -22.30 35.08 9.71
CA TRP A 37 -21.53 34.16 10.55
C TRP A 37 -21.89 32.69 10.26
N GLU A 38 -23.18 32.39 10.12
CA GLU A 38 -23.63 31.04 9.78
C GLU A 38 -23.35 30.70 8.31
N GLU A 39 -23.66 31.62 7.40
CA GLU A 39 -23.55 31.37 5.96
C GLU A 39 -22.13 31.43 5.42
N CYS A 40 -21.30 32.36 5.93
CA CYS A 40 -19.94 32.55 5.40
C CYS A 40 -18.84 31.94 6.29
N VAL A 41 -19.08 31.77 7.59
CA VAL A 41 -18.08 31.23 8.51
C VAL A 41 -18.41 29.76 8.82
N LEU A 42 -19.50 29.49 9.56
CA LEU A 42 -19.80 28.13 10.02
C LEU A 42 -20.02 27.14 8.88
N SER A 43 -20.74 27.54 7.82
CA SER A 43 -20.99 26.67 6.66
C SER A 43 -19.72 26.28 5.90
N ASN A 44 -18.68 27.13 5.95
CA ASN A 44 -17.42 26.95 5.23
C ASN A 44 -16.31 26.30 6.07
N LEU A 45 -16.53 26.05 7.34
CA LEU A 45 -15.57 25.38 8.23
C LEU A 45 -15.72 23.84 8.18
N SER A 46 -14.62 23.13 8.42
CA SER A 46 -14.65 21.67 8.58
C SER A 46 -15.41 21.26 9.84
N TYR A 47 -15.87 20.01 9.88
CA TYR A 47 -16.60 19.49 11.04
C TYR A 47 -15.82 19.64 12.37
N PRO A 48 -14.52 19.29 12.44
CA PRO A 48 -13.72 19.49 13.66
C PRO A 48 -13.61 20.97 14.07
N GLN A 49 -13.49 21.86 13.09
CA GLN A 49 -13.42 23.31 13.35
C GLN A 49 -14.74 23.85 13.88
N ARG A 50 -15.90 23.38 13.35
CA ARG A 50 -17.22 23.76 13.86
C ARG A 50 -17.44 23.24 15.29
N GLU A 51 -17.12 21.97 15.52
CA GLU A 51 -17.22 21.37 16.86
C GLU A 51 -16.35 22.13 17.89
N LEU A 52 -15.14 22.53 17.48
CA LEU A 52 -14.26 23.33 18.34
C LEU A 52 -14.86 24.70 18.66
N ILE A 53 -15.50 25.37 17.68
CA ILE A 53 -16.18 26.65 17.84
C ILE A 53 -17.37 26.50 18.81
N GLU A 54 -18.23 25.50 18.59
CA GLU A 54 -19.37 25.20 19.45
C GLU A 54 -18.92 24.86 20.88
N LYS A 55 -17.92 23.99 21.02
CA LYS A 55 -17.39 23.54 22.32
C LYS A 55 -16.71 24.63 23.12
N LYS A 56 -16.07 25.59 22.45
CA LYS A 56 -15.39 26.74 23.09
C LYS A 56 -16.26 28.00 23.13
N GLY A 57 -17.42 28.00 22.46
CA GLY A 57 -18.32 29.16 22.37
C GLY A 57 -17.68 30.33 21.61
N LEU A 58 -16.87 30.07 20.59
CA LEU A 58 -16.19 31.11 19.81
C LEU A 58 -17.21 31.83 18.91
N SER A 59 -17.13 33.16 18.88
CA SER A 59 -18.09 33.99 18.11
C SER A 59 -17.42 35.10 17.31
N LYS A 60 -16.10 35.16 17.29
CA LYS A 60 -15.33 36.19 16.62
C LYS A 60 -14.28 35.60 15.71
N LEU A 61 -14.00 36.24 14.56
CA LEU A 61 -12.98 35.81 13.62
C LEU A 61 -11.56 35.84 14.22
N GLU A 62 -11.29 36.75 15.14
CA GLU A 62 -10.00 36.87 15.83
C GLU A 62 -9.70 35.67 16.76
N GLU A 63 -10.68 34.86 17.05
CA GLU A 63 -10.57 33.66 17.88
C GLU A 63 -10.27 32.40 17.07
N LEU A 64 -10.33 32.50 15.70
CA LEU A 64 -10.09 31.41 14.81
C LEU A 64 -8.59 31.31 14.45
N ASP A 65 -8.11 30.10 14.22
CA ASP A 65 -6.75 29.87 13.74
C ASP A 65 -6.58 30.29 12.27
N LEU A 66 -5.34 30.39 11.80
CA LEU A 66 -5.02 30.79 10.44
C LEU A 66 -5.64 29.84 9.39
N ALA A 67 -5.70 28.53 9.66
CA ALA A 67 -6.27 27.56 8.75
C ALA A 67 -7.77 27.78 8.55
N ALA A 68 -8.52 27.99 9.63
CA ALA A 68 -9.94 28.31 9.57
C ALA A 68 -10.19 29.62 8.82
N LEU A 69 -9.42 30.67 9.11
CA LEU A 69 -9.54 31.97 8.45
C LEU A 69 -9.24 31.91 6.95
N LEU A 70 -8.18 31.22 6.55
CA LEU A 70 -7.83 31.01 5.13
C LEU A 70 -8.93 30.22 4.39
N ARG A 71 -9.50 29.23 5.05
CA ARG A 71 -10.59 28.44 4.50
C ARG A 71 -11.85 29.31 4.30
N VAL A 72 -12.25 30.04 5.31
CA VAL A 72 -13.38 31.00 5.23
C VAL A 72 -13.15 32.00 4.10
N ALA A 73 -11.97 32.63 4.01
CA ALA A 73 -11.63 33.56 2.97
C ALA A 73 -11.72 32.95 1.56
N ASN A 74 -11.17 31.77 1.37
CA ASN A 74 -11.18 31.09 0.06
C ASN A 74 -12.59 30.64 -0.35
N LYS A 75 -13.37 30.08 0.55
CA LYS A 75 -14.73 29.57 0.25
C LYS A 75 -15.75 30.69 0.09
N SER A 76 -15.68 31.75 0.89
CA SER A 76 -16.56 32.92 0.79
C SER A 76 -16.14 33.94 -0.30
N TRP A 77 -15.08 33.63 -1.06
CA TRP A 77 -14.51 34.54 -2.04
C TRP A 77 -15.51 35.07 -3.05
N TYR A 78 -16.32 34.21 -3.64
CA TYR A 78 -17.31 34.61 -4.64
C TYR A 78 -18.49 35.39 -4.03
N THR A 79 -18.85 35.12 -2.81
CA THR A 79 -19.83 35.90 -2.05
C THR A 79 -19.30 37.31 -1.83
N MET A 80 -18.06 37.45 -1.34
CA MET A 80 -17.41 38.76 -1.15
C MET A 80 -17.23 39.52 -2.47
N ARG A 81 -16.92 38.83 -3.57
CA ARG A 81 -16.79 39.44 -4.91
C ARG A 81 -18.11 40.00 -5.44
N GLY A 82 -19.25 39.54 -4.94
CA GLY A 82 -20.57 40.06 -5.31
C GLY A 82 -20.79 41.51 -4.90
N TYR A 83 -20.07 42.02 -3.88
CA TYR A 83 -20.22 43.37 -3.33
C TYR A 83 -18.89 44.14 -3.18
N ALA A 84 -17.79 43.57 -3.55
CA ALA A 84 -16.46 44.20 -3.54
C ALA A 84 -15.66 43.81 -4.78
N TYR A 85 -14.85 44.76 -5.28
CA TYR A 85 -13.91 44.46 -6.36
C TYR A 85 -12.72 43.70 -5.79
N LEU A 86 -12.67 42.38 -6.05
CA LEU A 86 -11.60 41.49 -5.61
C LEU A 86 -10.97 40.83 -6.85
N PRO A 87 -9.73 41.17 -7.22
CA PRO A 87 -9.01 40.56 -8.33
C PRO A 87 -8.74 39.05 -8.08
N THR A 88 -8.68 38.25 -9.14
CA THR A 88 -8.39 36.82 -9.04
C THR A 88 -7.01 36.52 -8.44
N SER A 89 -6.03 37.41 -8.69
CA SER A 89 -4.68 37.31 -8.11
C SER A 89 -4.64 37.36 -6.58
N GLU A 90 -5.60 38.05 -5.98
CA GLU A 90 -5.70 38.09 -4.50
C GLU A 90 -6.20 36.78 -3.92
N ARG A 91 -7.08 36.05 -4.63
CA ARG A 91 -7.51 34.74 -4.26
C ARG A 91 -6.37 33.70 -4.37
N GLU A 92 -5.56 33.82 -5.42
CA GLU A 92 -4.37 32.97 -5.58
C GLU A 92 -3.42 33.14 -4.39
N CYS A 93 -3.21 34.39 -3.94
CA CYS A 93 -2.39 34.66 -2.77
C CYS A 93 -2.92 33.99 -1.48
N ILE A 94 -4.26 33.97 -1.28
CA ILE A 94 -4.87 33.26 -0.14
C ILE A 94 -4.66 31.74 -0.26
N ARG A 95 -4.72 31.19 -1.48
CA ARG A 95 -4.44 29.77 -1.72
C ARG A 95 -2.97 29.42 -1.47
N ASP A 96 -2.06 30.25 -1.94
CA ASP A 96 -0.63 30.09 -1.70
C ASP A 96 -0.33 30.09 -0.19
N MET A 97 -1.02 30.94 0.58
CA MET A 97 -0.88 31.02 2.04
C MET A 97 -1.34 29.74 2.76
N ILE A 98 -2.29 28.98 2.17
CA ILE A 98 -2.64 27.65 2.72
C ILE A 98 -1.42 26.70 2.64
N GLY A 99 -0.70 26.72 1.51
CA GLY A 99 0.55 25.97 1.34
C GLY A 99 1.61 26.39 2.36
N VAL A 100 1.84 27.71 2.51
CA VAL A 100 2.80 28.23 3.50
C VAL A 100 2.44 27.77 4.91
N ARG A 101 1.16 27.91 5.31
CA ARG A 101 0.70 27.46 6.63
C ARG A 101 0.97 25.97 6.85
N ASN A 102 0.69 25.13 5.83
CA ASN A 102 0.89 23.69 5.94
C ASN A 102 2.38 23.33 6.03
N ASN A 103 3.26 23.98 5.27
CA ASN A 103 4.70 23.75 5.36
C ASN A 103 5.25 24.03 6.76
N TRP A 104 4.65 24.95 7.53
CA TRP A 104 5.14 25.38 8.84
C TRP A 104 4.34 24.82 10.02
N ALA A 105 3.18 24.19 9.79
CA ALA A 105 2.33 23.64 10.88
C ALA A 105 2.96 22.46 11.61
N HIS A 106 3.87 21.73 10.97
CA HIS A 106 4.45 20.48 11.46
C HIS A 106 5.99 20.49 11.50
N VAL A 107 6.62 21.66 11.37
CA VAL A 107 8.10 21.79 11.44
C VAL A 107 8.57 21.59 12.87
N SER A 108 8.75 20.31 13.28
CA SER A 108 9.26 19.95 14.60
C SER A 108 10.66 19.31 14.57
N ALA A 109 11.12 18.77 13.43
CA ALA A 109 12.37 18.03 13.33
C ALA A 109 13.29 18.45 12.18
N GLU A 110 12.74 18.82 11.00
CA GLU A 110 13.55 19.26 9.85
C GLU A 110 12.95 20.53 9.25
N LEU A 111 13.81 21.51 8.93
CA LEU A 111 13.41 22.71 8.22
C LEU A 111 13.09 22.38 6.75
N PRO A 112 12.09 23.05 6.14
CA PRO A 112 11.90 23.01 4.70
C PRO A 112 13.18 23.42 3.95
N GLY A 113 13.36 22.91 2.75
CA GLY A 113 14.50 23.27 1.91
C GLY A 113 14.64 24.80 1.72
N LYS A 114 15.85 25.29 1.54
CA LYS A 114 16.14 26.72 1.39
C LYS A 114 15.25 27.44 0.39
N ASP A 115 15.01 26.80 -0.76
CA ASP A 115 14.19 27.40 -1.83
C ASP A 115 12.71 27.49 -1.42
N THR A 116 12.20 26.52 -0.65
CA THR A 116 10.86 26.54 -0.07
C THR A 116 10.72 27.66 0.95
N ILE A 117 11.68 27.84 1.85
CA ILE A 117 11.68 28.94 2.84
C ILE A 117 11.65 30.30 2.13
N VAL A 118 12.45 30.50 1.09
CA VAL A 118 12.47 31.74 0.31
C VAL A 118 11.13 31.98 -0.37
N SER A 119 10.54 30.95 -0.99
CA SER A 119 9.23 31.01 -1.63
C SER A 119 8.11 31.33 -0.64
N ASP A 120 8.14 30.72 0.54
CA ASP A 120 7.16 30.97 1.60
C ASP A 120 7.25 32.41 2.15
N ILE A 121 8.46 32.94 2.30
CA ILE A 121 8.65 34.37 2.68
C ILE A 121 8.13 35.31 1.59
N GLU A 122 8.35 35.00 0.32
CA GLU A 122 7.81 35.80 -0.79
C GLU A 122 6.28 35.77 -0.81
N CYS A 123 5.67 34.65 -0.51
CA CYS A 123 4.23 34.52 -0.36
C CYS A 123 3.71 35.41 0.79
N LEU A 124 4.37 35.39 1.96
CA LEU A 124 4.04 36.23 3.09
C LEU A 124 4.17 37.76 2.75
N ILE A 125 5.20 38.14 2.00
CA ILE A 125 5.37 39.54 1.53
C ILE A 125 4.19 39.96 0.67
N ARG A 126 3.80 39.14 -0.32
CA ARG A 126 2.63 39.39 -1.18
C ARG A 126 1.34 39.47 -0.35
N PHE A 127 1.16 38.58 0.59
CA PHE A 127 0.00 38.52 1.47
C PHE A 127 -0.12 39.76 2.36
N PHE A 128 0.95 40.21 3.01
CA PHE A 128 0.91 41.41 3.85
C PHE A 128 0.76 42.71 3.05
N ALA A 129 1.28 42.76 1.82
CA ALA A 129 1.01 43.87 0.89
C ALA A 129 -0.49 43.95 0.58
N GLN A 130 -1.14 42.84 0.28
CA GLN A 130 -2.58 42.74 0.00
C GLN A 130 -3.44 43.11 1.22
N MET A 131 -3.04 42.71 2.42
CA MET A 131 -3.73 42.97 3.68
C MET A 131 -3.45 44.40 4.24
N ASN A 132 -2.82 45.30 3.47
CA ASN A 132 -2.41 46.67 3.90
C ASN A 132 -1.53 46.66 5.18
N ARG A 133 -0.68 45.64 5.35
CA ARG A 133 0.27 45.51 6.45
C ARG A 133 1.72 45.72 5.98
N SER A 134 1.95 46.71 5.11
CA SER A 134 3.27 46.97 4.49
C SER A 134 4.41 47.25 5.49
N GLY A 135 4.11 47.59 6.74
CA GLY A 135 5.12 47.78 7.78
C GLY A 135 5.87 46.50 8.18
N LEU A 136 5.35 45.29 7.85
CA LEU A 136 6.01 44.00 8.11
C LEU A 136 6.92 43.55 6.95
N ILE A 137 6.81 44.16 5.78
CA ILE A 137 7.53 43.78 4.56
C ILE A 137 9.06 43.95 4.72
N PRO A 138 9.60 45.06 5.25
CA PRO A 138 11.04 45.25 5.38
C PRO A 138 11.70 44.15 6.23
N ASP A 139 11.04 43.72 7.30
CA ASP A 139 11.55 42.69 8.19
C ASP A 139 11.56 41.32 7.51
N LEU A 140 10.56 41.00 6.66
CA LEU A 140 10.49 39.81 5.84
C LEU A 140 11.53 39.80 4.72
N GLU A 141 11.76 40.96 4.07
CA GLU A 141 12.83 41.10 3.09
C GLU A 141 14.22 40.89 3.71
N GLN A 142 14.41 41.40 4.92
CA GLN A 142 15.65 41.14 5.67
C GLN A 142 15.79 39.66 6.04
N LEU A 143 14.71 39.01 6.47
CA LEU A 143 14.70 37.58 6.74
C LEU A 143 15.03 36.76 5.48
N LYS A 144 14.40 37.11 4.32
CA LYS A 144 14.71 36.52 3.03
C LYS A 144 16.18 36.65 2.67
N ALA A 145 16.75 37.85 2.78
CA ALA A 145 18.16 38.11 2.49
C ALA A 145 19.09 37.29 3.37
N ARG A 146 18.73 37.07 4.65
CA ARG A 146 19.49 36.22 5.58
C ARG A 146 19.46 34.74 5.18
N VAL A 147 18.31 34.25 4.66
CA VAL A 147 18.17 32.88 4.18
C VAL A 147 18.94 32.68 2.86
N GLU A 148 18.88 33.68 1.95
CA GLU A 148 19.56 33.61 0.66
C GLU A 148 21.09 33.71 0.78
N ARG A 149 21.58 34.56 1.70
CA ARG A 149 23.02 34.85 1.87
C ARG A 149 23.41 34.84 3.34
N PRO A 150 23.48 33.67 4.00
CA PRO A 150 23.80 33.56 5.41
C PRO A 150 25.17 34.11 5.79
N GLU A 151 26.11 34.15 4.86
CA GLU A 151 27.47 34.64 5.11
C GLU A 151 27.57 36.16 5.28
N ALA A 152 26.63 36.93 4.74
CA ALA A 152 26.66 38.40 4.81
C ALA A 152 26.24 38.95 6.21
N PHE A 153 25.72 38.11 7.13
CA PHE A 153 25.16 38.53 8.41
C PHE A 153 25.81 37.90 9.64
N LYS A 154 27.06 37.39 9.49
CA LYS A 154 27.79 36.71 10.59
C LYS A 154 28.21 37.60 11.77
N ASP A 155 28.12 38.93 11.68
CA ASP A 155 28.64 39.87 12.67
C ASP A 155 27.59 40.57 13.57
N GLU A 156 26.30 40.25 13.45
CA GLU A 156 25.26 40.87 14.28
C GLU A 156 24.92 39.97 15.48
N THR A 157 25.39 40.37 16.68
CA THR A 157 25.00 39.77 17.96
C THR A 157 23.54 40.10 18.29
N PRO A 158 22.65 39.13 18.52
CA PRO A 158 21.26 39.40 18.84
C PRO A 158 21.14 40.01 20.26
N PRO A 159 20.18 40.94 20.49
CA PRO A 159 19.92 41.47 21.83
C PRO A 159 19.36 40.37 22.74
N GLN A 160 19.97 40.19 23.87
CA GLN A 160 19.56 39.22 24.91
C GLN A 160 18.19 39.60 25.47
N PRO A 161 17.23 38.66 25.57
CA PRO A 161 15.99 38.88 26.32
C PRO A 161 16.27 38.87 27.82
N VAL A 162 15.90 39.95 28.50
CA VAL A 162 15.96 40.08 29.96
C VAL A 162 14.82 39.25 30.56
N PHE A 163 15.10 38.03 30.96
CA PHE A 163 14.22 37.27 31.82
C PHE A 163 14.67 37.41 33.28
N ARG A 164 13.80 37.93 34.12
CA ARG A 164 13.95 37.84 35.59
C ARG A 164 13.11 36.67 36.09
N PRO A 165 13.68 35.61 36.61
CA PRO A 165 12.97 34.70 37.51
C PRO A 165 13.36 35.02 38.98
N THR A 166 12.36 35.29 39.80
CA THR A 166 12.49 35.30 41.23
C THR A 166 12.04 33.92 41.73
N VAL A 167 12.98 33.06 42.05
CA VAL A 167 12.75 31.96 43.00
C VAL A 167 14.09 31.65 43.66
N THR A 168 14.11 31.75 44.97
CA THR A 168 15.20 31.49 45.89
C THR A 168 15.53 29.98 45.93
N ALA A 169 16.80 29.64 45.70
CA ALA A 169 17.32 28.29 45.92
C ALA A 169 18.12 28.22 47.25
N PRO A 170 18.11 27.06 47.92
CA PRO A 170 18.96 26.83 49.07
C PRO A 170 20.40 26.47 48.66
N LYS A 171 21.36 27.01 49.41
CA LYS A 171 22.79 26.80 49.26
C LYS A 171 23.18 25.34 49.51
N GLN A 172 24.00 24.77 48.63
CA GLN A 172 24.90 23.69 48.99
C GLN A 172 26.31 23.91 48.43
N ALA A 173 27.27 23.35 49.13
CA ALA A 173 28.65 23.73 49.23
C ALA A 173 29.49 23.41 47.98
N ASP A 174 30.49 24.27 47.81
CA ASP A 174 31.59 24.18 46.86
C ASP A 174 32.44 22.93 47.04
N VAL A 175 32.63 22.18 45.94
CA VAL A 175 33.83 21.37 45.75
C VAL A 175 34.50 21.89 44.48
N ILE A 176 35.57 22.60 44.67
CA ILE A 176 36.46 23.05 43.61
C ILE A 176 37.26 21.83 43.13
N VAL A 177 37.04 21.40 41.89
CA VAL A 177 37.97 20.55 41.19
C VAL A 177 38.68 21.42 40.16
N GLU A 178 39.99 21.58 40.31
CA GLU A 178 40.84 22.26 39.32
C GLU A 178 40.77 21.52 37.97
N PRO A 179 40.74 22.24 36.83
CA PRO A 179 40.77 21.61 35.53
C PRO A 179 42.16 21.03 35.26
N GLU A 180 42.23 19.72 35.06
CA GLU A 180 43.42 19.10 34.46
C GLU A 180 43.65 19.67 33.06
N VAL A 181 44.87 20.11 32.84
CA VAL A 181 45.37 20.56 31.53
C VAL A 181 45.30 19.36 30.56
N VAL A 182 44.38 19.40 29.63
CA VAL A 182 44.33 18.45 28.51
C VAL A 182 45.50 18.75 27.59
N GLN A 183 46.39 17.80 27.48
CA GLN A 183 47.46 17.80 26.46
C GLN A 183 46.87 17.89 25.08
N GLU A 184 47.48 18.72 24.20
CA GLU A 184 47.18 18.79 22.79
C GLU A 184 47.31 17.39 22.17
N ASP A 185 46.21 16.79 21.76
CA ASP A 185 46.20 15.52 21.05
C ASP A 185 46.91 15.69 19.70
N ASP A 186 48.01 14.97 19.50
CA ASP A 186 48.77 14.93 18.21
C ASP A 186 47.87 14.45 17.08
N ILE A 187 47.81 15.20 15.97
CA ILE A 187 47.10 14.80 14.74
C ILE A 187 47.82 13.60 14.15
N THR A 188 47.14 12.45 14.05
CA THR A 188 47.66 11.18 13.50
C THR A 188 46.94 10.79 12.24
N GLU A 189 47.41 9.71 11.57
CA GLU A 189 46.72 9.13 10.45
C GLU A 189 45.30 8.71 10.82
N ARG A 190 44.33 8.98 9.96
CA ARG A 190 42.88 8.82 10.14
C ARG A 190 42.20 9.82 11.12
N SER A 191 42.92 10.80 11.60
CA SER A 191 42.29 11.90 12.38
C SER A 191 41.36 12.71 11.47
N LEU A 192 40.16 13.03 11.97
CA LEU A 192 39.24 13.96 11.32
C LEU A 192 39.68 15.38 11.67
N VAL A 193 39.98 16.18 10.65
CA VAL A 193 40.50 17.56 10.83
C VAL A 193 39.66 18.55 10.03
N TYR A 194 39.66 19.80 10.46
CA TYR A 194 39.15 20.91 9.66
C TYR A 194 40.31 21.83 9.24
N ILE A 195 40.12 22.58 8.17
CA ILE A 195 41.10 23.54 7.66
C ILE A 195 40.92 24.85 8.42
N VAL A 196 41.99 25.33 9.09
CA VAL A 196 41.97 26.52 9.97
C VAL A 196 41.45 27.79 9.26
N GLY A 197 41.64 27.91 7.95
CA GLY A 197 41.09 29.01 7.14
C GLY A 197 39.67 28.80 6.63
N SER A 198 39.08 27.58 6.79
CA SER A 198 37.75 27.19 6.34
C SER A 198 37.19 26.12 7.27
N PRO A 199 36.69 26.47 8.46
CA PRO A 199 36.27 25.52 9.50
C PRO A 199 35.17 24.53 9.05
N ASP A 200 34.34 24.91 8.06
CA ASP A 200 33.30 24.05 7.50
C ASP A 200 33.87 22.97 6.56
N THR A 201 35.11 23.11 6.10
CA THR A 201 35.77 22.15 5.23
C THR A 201 36.50 21.10 6.07
N LYS A 202 35.88 19.92 6.21
CA LYS A 202 36.42 18.79 6.96
C LYS A 202 37.15 17.82 6.04
N GLY A 203 38.20 17.18 6.56
CA GLY A 203 38.96 16.17 5.82
C GLY A 203 39.49 15.09 6.76
N MET A 204 39.93 13.99 6.21
CA MET A 204 40.58 12.91 6.94
C MET A 204 42.08 12.86 6.59
N VAL A 205 42.94 12.80 7.60
CA VAL A 205 44.38 12.66 7.43
C VAL A 205 44.68 11.28 6.87
N PHE A 206 45.29 11.27 5.70
CA PHE A 206 45.70 10.03 4.99
C PHE A 206 47.11 9.60 5.37
N SER A 207 48.05 10.54 5.44
CA SER A 207 49.44 10.28 5.86
C SER A 207 50.01 11.47 6.60
N VAL A 208 50.92 11.21 7.54
CA VAL A 208 51.69 12.19 8.27
C VAL A 208 53.19 11.95 8.00
N THR A 209 53.90 12.97 7.55
CA THR A 209 55.32 12.88 7.25
C THR A 209 56.08 13.95 8.02
N GLN A 210 57.10 13.56 8.78
CA GLN A 210 57.97 14.49 9.48
C GLN A 210 58.94 15.17 8.55
N LEU A 211 58.96 16.48 8.44
CA LEU A 211 59.85 17.27 7.61
C LEU A 211 60.66 18.24 8.48
N GLY A 212 61.78 17.77 9.03
CA GLY A 212 62.54 18.56 10.03
C GLY A 212 61.74 18.81 11.29
N ASP A 213 61.60 20.09 11.70
CA ASP A 213 60.87 20.49 12.89
C ASP A 213 59.35 20.66 12.64
N THR A 214 58.80 20.45 11.43
CA THR A 214 57.39 20.58 11.11
C THR A 214 56.82 19.29 10.54
N LYS A 215 55.49 19.04 10.79
CA LYS A 215 54.77 17.90 10.24
C LYS A 215 54.05 18.31 8.95
N LYS A 216 54.15 17.47 7.93
CA LYS A 216 53.39 17.55 6.67
C LYS A 216 52.26 16.53 6.71
N TYR A 217 51.03 16.96 6.42
CA TYR A 217 49.85 16.13 6.41
C TYR A 217 49.25 16.04 5.01
N GLU A 218 48.98 14.84 4.55
CA GLU A 218 48.16 14.62 3.35
C GLU A 218 46.74 14.34 3.82
N VAL A 219 45.83 15.26 3.49
CA VAL A 219 44.47 15.21 3.93
C VAL A 219 43.52 15.03 2.76
N PHE A 220 42.64 14.08 2.85
CA PHE A 220 41.57 13.86 1.86
C PHE A 220 40.43 14.84 2.13
N VAL A 221 40.26 15.83 1.24
CA VAL A 221 39.30 16.93 1.35
C VAL A 221 38.60 17.11 0.00
N GLU A 222 37.26 17.20 -0.03
CA GLU A 222 36.49 17.47 -1.24
C GLU A 222 36.78 16.52 -2.40
N GLY A 223 37.00 15.24 -2.12
CA GLY A 223 37.25 14.23 -3.13
C GLY A 223 38.68 14.19 -3.68
N ALA A 224 39.65 14.97 -3.11
CA ALA A 224 41.05 15.01 -3.52
C ALA A 224 41.99 15.00 -2.33
N LEU A 225 43.17 14.42 -2.49
CA LEU A 225 44.28 14.52 -1.54
C LEU A 225 44.96 15.88 -1.69
N LYS A 226 44.95 16.69 -0.61
CA LYS A 226 45.61 17.98 -0.51
C LYS A 226 46.66 17.96 0.58
N THR A 227 47.73 18.67 0.40
CA THR A 227 48.83 18.78 1.37
C THR A 227 48.65 20.00 2.27
N TYR A 228 48.76 19.78 3.57
CA TYR A 228 48.72 20.82 4.62
C TYR A 228 49.94 20.68 5.54
N TYR A 229 50.24 21.77 6.24
CA TYR A 229 51.33 21.82 7.23
C TYR A 229 50.75 22.10 8.61
N GLU A 230 51.60 21.90 9.65
CA GLU A 230 51.26 22.17 11.03
C GLU A 230 50.71 23.58 11.22
N GLY A 231 49.60 23.72 11.94
CA GLY A 231 48.88 24.98 12.09
C GLY A 231 47.87 25.32 10.98
N GLN A 232 47.84 24.58 9.83
CA GLN A 232 46.83 24.78 8.78
C GLN A 232 45.61 23.88 8.96
N ILE A 233 45.70 22.87 9.78
CA ILE A 233 44.63 21.96 10.11
C ILE A 233 44.53 21.81 11.62
N ALA A 234 43.31 21.59 12.12
CA ALA A 234 43.06 21.33 13.53
C ALA A 234 42.09 20.13 13.66
N LEU A 235 42.23 19.39 14.76
CA LEU A 235 41.33 18.29 15.08
C LEU A 235 39.89 18.78 15.15
N VAL A 236 38.97 18.05 14.51
CA VAL A 236 37.55 18.20 14.81
C VAL A 236 37.36 17.61 16.21
N SER A 237 37.30 18.46 17.23
CA SER A 237 36.98 18.00 18.57
C SER A 237 35.57 17.42 18.57
N SER A 238 35.49 16.12 18.63
CA SER A 238 34.25 15.38 18.79
C SER A 238 33.90 15.22 20.28
N THR A 239 34.17 16.23 21.11
CA THR A 239 33.53 16.27 22.40
C THR A 239 32.13 16.83 22.20
N PRO A 240 31.07 16.00 22.19
CA PRO A 240 29.73 16.54 22.34
C PRO A 240 29.72 17.32 23.66
N GLU A 241 29.17 18.53 23.65
CA GLU A 241 28.83 19.22 24.89
C GLU A 241 27.83 18.33 25.63
N TYR A 242 28.31 17.50 26.54
CA TYR A 242 27.47 16.69 27.41
C TYR A 242 26.80 17.62 28.42
N GLU A 243 25.50 17.81 28.27
CA GLU A 243 24.69 18.42 29.31
C GLU A 243 24.39 17.33 30.36
N TRP A 244 24.89 17.54 31.58
CA TRP A 244 24.63 16.66 32.69
C TRP A 244 23.17 16.82 33.12
N VAL A 245 22.37 15.79 32.96
CA VAL A 245 20.99 15.72 33.44
C VAL A 245 20.93 14.87 34.69
N ASP A 246 20.06 15.24 35.63
CA ASP A 246 19.83 14.44 36.84
C ASP A 246 19.15 13.09 36.51
N SER A 247 19.21 12.14 37.44
CA SER A 247 18.69 10.77 37.22
C SER A 247 17.17 10.72 37.02
N GLU A 248 16.42 11.70 37.53
CA GLU A 248 14.97 11.79 37.40
C GLU A 248 14.59 12.29 36.00
N THR A 249 15.28 13.29 35.49
CA THR A 249 15.16 13.80 34.14
C THR A 249 15.54 12.72 33.12
N LEU A 250 16.65 12.00 33.27
CA LEU A 250 17.06 10.90 32.42
C LEU A 250 15.98 9.79 32.40
N ARG A 251 15.45 9.43 33.57
CA ARG A 251 14.38 8.43 33.68
C ARG A 251 13.12 8.89 32.96
N SER A 252 12.75 10.15 33.07
CA SER A 252 11.61 10.74 32.38
C SER A 252 11.79 10.70 30.87
N TYR A 253 12.98 11.05 30.37
CA TYR A 253 13.30 10.93 28.93
C TYR A 253 13.26 9.48 28.43
N LEU A 254 13.86 8.55 29.21
CA LEU A 254 13.82 7.12 28.85
C LEU A 254 12.39 6.56 28.86
N SER A 255 11.57 6.96 29.83
CA SER A 255 10.17 6.54 29.88
C SER A 255 9.36 7.13 28.73
N ALA A 256 9.52 8.42 28.42
CA ALA A 256 8.89 9.05 27.27
C ALA A 256 9.33 8.40 25.95
N TYR A 257 10.63 8.12 25.80
CA TYR A 257 11.15 7.42 24.63
C TYR A 257 10.57 6.01 24.48
N GLN A 258 10.45 5.25 25.59
CA GLN A 258 9.86 3.90 25.58
C GLN A 258 8.36 3.92 25.25
N ILE A 259 7.63 4.95 25.69
CA ILE A 259 6.21 5.14 25.38
C ILE A 259 6.04 5.48 23.89
N ASN A 260 6.84 6.40 23.36
CA ASN A 260 6.78 6.83 21.98
C ASN A 260 7.40 5.82 20.99
N ASN A 261 8.31 4.95 21.47
CA ASN A 261 8.97 3.93 20.68
C ASN A 261 8.79 2.55 21.33
N PRO A 262 7.60 1.94 21.24
CA PRO A 262 7.34 0.63 21.81
C PRO A 262 8.31 -0.41 21.24
N SER A 263 8.81 -1.30 22.10
CA SER A 263 9.81 -2.31 21.70
C SER A 263 9.33 -3.16 20.53
N ALA A 264 10.12 -3.21 19.46
CA ALA A 264 9.88 -4.10 18.32
C ALA A 264 10.04 -5.61 18.66
N GLY A 265 10.52 -5.93 19.87
CA GLY A 265 10.64 -7.29 20.37
C GLY A 265 9.36 -7.83 21.01
N ASN A 266 8.42 -6.97 21.40
CA ASN A 266 7.16 -7.35 22.04
C ASN A 266 5.99 -7.17 21.09
N LEU A 267 5.08 -8.16 21.04
CA LEU A 267 3.82 -8.07 20.32
C LEU A 267 2.70 -7.73 21.30
N TYR A 268 2.06 -6.60 21.08
CA TYR A 268 0.92 -6.14 21.88
C TYR A 268 -0.39 -6.81 21.44
N SER A 269 -0.45 -7.23 20.17
CA SER A 269 -1.62 -7.90 19.57
C SER A 269 -1.89 -9.32 20.09
N LEU A 270 -0.97 -9.93 20.87
CA LEU A 270 -1.10 -11.30 21.36
C LEU A 270 -2.39 -11.60 22.11
N ASN A 271 -2.91 -10.64 22.85
CA ASN A 271 -4.13 -10.77 23.65
C ASN A 271 -5.29 -9.86 23.16
N ALA A 272 -5.13 -9.23 22.00
CA ALA A 272 -6.05 -8.20 21.53
C ALA A 272 -7.17 -8.74 20.62
N ALA A 273 -7.25 -10.06 20.41
CA ALA A 273 -8.20 -10.66 19.47
C ALA A 273 -8.76 -11.99 19.99
N ARG A 274 -9.97 -12.31 19.56
CA ARG A 274 -10.66 -13.59 19.86
C ARG A 274 -10.28 -14.64 18.82
N ILE A 275 -8.98 -14.99 18.77
CA ILE A 275 -8.41 -15.94 17.82
C ILE A 275 -7.52 -16.95 18.56
N ASP A 276 -7.33 -18.11 17.97
CA ASP A 276 -6.36 -19.08 18.46
C ASP A 276 -4.93 -18.58 18.22
N PHE A 277 -4.02 -18.88 19.16
CA PHE A 277 -2.63 -18.52 19.02
C PHE A 277 -1.91 -19.43 18.00
N VAL A 278 -1.65 -18.88 16.82
CA VAL A 278 -0.95 -19.56 15.73
C VAL A 278 0.35 -18.81 15.43
N PRO A 279 1.53 -19.32 15.84
CA PRO A 279 2.80 -18.56 15.85
C PRO A 279 3.21 -17.98 14.49
N TYR A 280 2.94 -18.67 13.38
CA TYR A 280 3.34 -18.19 12.06
C TYR A 280 2.51 -16.97 11.60
N GLN A 281 1.26 -16.80 12.07
CA GLN A 281 0.38 -15.68 11.71
C GLN A 281 0.87 -14.34 12.30
N PHE A 282 1.73 -14.36 13.30
CA PHE A 282 2.35 -13.16 13.87
C PHE A 282 3.62 -12.71 13.13
N ARG A 283 4.18 -13.54 12.24
CA ARG A 283 5.41 -13.21 11.50
C ARG A 283 5.28 -11.96 10.62
N PRO A 284 4.18 -11.75 9.86
CA PRO A 284 4.00 -10.54 9.07
C PRO A 284 3.98 -9.27 9.94
N ALA A 285 3.28 -9.29 11.07
CA ALA A 285 3.26 -8.17 12.00
C ALA A 285 4.66 -7.86 12.55
N LEU A 286 5.42 -8.89 12.97
CA LEU A 286 6.81 -8.74 13.42
C LEU A 286 7.75 -8.19 12.34
N LYS A 287 7.55 -8.56 11.08
CA LYS A 287 8.33 -7.99 9.98
C LYS A 287 7.98 -6.53 9.74
N LEU A 288 6.69 -6.21 9.72
CA LEU A 288 6.18 -4.88 9.45
C LEU A 288 6.68 -3.86 10.49
N ILE A 289 6.61 -4.19 11.80
CA ILE A 289 7.06 -3.28 12.86
C ILE A 289 8.58 -3.12 12.95
N LYS A 290 9.36 -4.01 12.29
CA LYS A 290 10.84 -3.93 12.22
C LYS A 290 11.33 -3.26 10.94
N ALA A 291 10.45 -3.06 9.96
CA ALA A 291 10.78 -2.40 8.72
C ALA A 291 10.98 -0.88 8.94
N ASP A 292 11.85 -0.28 8.16
CA ASP A 292 12.04 1.16 8.07
C ASP A 292 10.76 1.88 7.62
N GLU A 293 10.07 1.29 6.65
CA GLU A 293 8.71 1.65 6.26
C GLU A 293 7.78 0.45 6.46
N PRO A 294 6.60 0.63 7.08
CA PRO A 294 5.69 -0.46 7.41
C PRO A 294 4.91 -0.94 6.18
N ARG A 295 5.59 -1.54 5.22
CA ARG A 295 5.03 -2.00 3.95
C ARG A 295 5.39 -3.46 3.68
N ILE A 296 4.39 -4.32 3.51
CA ILE A 296 4.59 -5.78 3.38
C ILE A 296 3.64 -6.43 2.37
N LEU A 297 4.19 -7.36 1.57
CA LEU A 297 3.42 -8.30 0.75
C LEU A 297 3.34 -9.66 1.47
N ILE A 298 2.14 -10.06 1.86
CA ILE A 298 1.85 -11.36 2.46
C ILE A 298 1.41 -12.30 1.35
N ALA A 299 2.30 -13.23 1.00
CA ALA A 299 2.17 -14.17 -0.11
C ALA A 299 1.94 -15.60 0.39
N ASP A 300 1.14 -15.73 1.42
CA ASP A 300 0.88 -16.97 2.12
C ASP A 300 -0.14 -17.83 1.37
N SER A 301 0.03 -19.18 1.44
CA SER A 301 -0.85 -20.13 0.78
C SER A 301 -2.33 -19.93 1.16
N VAL A 302 -3.25 -20.34 0.29
CA VAL A 302 -4.70 -20.30 0.59
C VAL A 302 -5.00 -21.08 1.89
N GLY A 303 -5.83 -20.51 2.77
CA GLY A 303 -6.27 -21.16 4.01
C GLY A 303 -5.28 -21.07 5.18
N VAL A 304 -4.20 -20.29 5.05
CA VAL A 304 -3.23 -20.04 6.14
C VAL A 304 -3.74 -18.97 7.12
N GLY A 305 -4.71 -18.15 6.70
CA GLY A 305 -5.32 -17.12 7.54
C GLY A 305 -4.83 -15.70 7.26
N LYS A 306 -4.59 -15.35 6.00
CA LYS A 306 -4.13 -14.00 5.60
C LYS A 306 -4.99 -12.85 6.17
N THR A 307 -6.31 -13.02 6.21
CA THR A 307 -7.23 -12.04 6.81
C THR A 307 -6.99 -11.89 8.32
N ILE A 308 -6.65 -12.99 9.00
CA ILE A 308 -6.27 -12.97 10.44
C ILE A 308 -4.93 -12.23 10.61
N GLU A 309 -3.95 -12.50 9.74
CA GLU A 309 -2.66 -11.80 9.75
C GLU A 309 -2.82 -10.29 9.57
N ALA A 310 -3.72 -9.87 8.68
CA ALA A 310 -4.06 -8.46 8.50
C ALA A 310 -4.74 -7.86 9.75
N GLY A 311 -5.67 -8.59 10.38
CA GLY A 311 -6.30 -8.17 11.65
C GLY A 311 -5.29 -8.04 12.79
N LEU A 312 -4.31 -8.96 12.88
CA LEU A 312 -3.21 -8.87 13.84
C LEU A 312 -2.33 -7.63 13.60
N ILE A 313 -2.08 -7.29 12.33
CA ILE A 313 -1.34 -6.08 11.97
C ILE A 313 -2.12 -4.83 12.38
N ILE A 314 -3.43 -4.77 12.14
CA ILE A 314 -4.27 -3.64 12.58
C ILE A 314 -4.12 -3.45 14.10
N LYS A 315 -4.30 -4.54 14.88
CA LYS A 315 -4.19 -4.47 16.36
C LYS A 315 -2.80 -4.09 16.83
N GLU A 316 -1.76 -4.56 16.16
CA GLU A 316 -0.39 -4.23 16.50
C GLU A 316 -0.06 -2.76 16.23
N LEU A 317 -0.51 -2.23 15.11
CA LEU A 317 -0.34 -0.83 14.77
C LEU A 317 -1.16 0.08 15.68
N GLN A 318 -2.43 -0.26 15.99
CA GLN A 318 -3.26 0.47 16.95
C GLN A 318 -2.66 0.53 18.36
N ALA A 319 -1.94 -0.50 18.78
CA ALA A 319 -1.25 -0.51 20.06
C ALA A 319 0.02 0.40 20.09
N ARG A 320 0.45 0.89 18.93
CA ARG A 320 1.66 1.69 18.74
C ARG A 320 1.40 3.12 18.31
N SER A 321 0.29 3.35 17.60
CA SER A 321 -0.12 4.65 17.07
C SER A 321 -1.64 4.73 16.98
N ASP A 322 -2.16 5.93 16.99
CA ASP A 322 -3.58 6.17 16.73
C ASP A 322 -3.86 5.97 15.24
N LEU A 323 -4.70 5.00 14.89
CA LEU A 323 -5.13 4.73 13.53
C LEU A 323 -6.58 5.24 13.33
N GLU A 324 -6.73 6.30 12.58
CA GLU A 324 -8.02 6.92 12.27
C GLU A 324 -8.56 6.45 10.92
N ASN A 325 -7.70 6.42 9.89
CA ASN A 325 -8.08 6.13 8.51
C ASN A 325 -7.49 4.80 8.02
N ILE A 326 -8.31 3.75 8.03
CA ILE A 326 -7.95 2.41 7.55
C ILE A 326 -8.82 2.05 6.34
N MET A 327 -8.19 1.73 5.23
CA MET A 327 -8.87 1.32 4.00
C MET A 327 -8.54 -0.13 3.66
N ILE A 328 -9.57 -0.95 3.42
CA ILE A 328 -9.44 -2.32 2.90
C ILE A 328 -9.95 -2.34 1.46
N ILE A 329 -9.10 -2.68 0.51
CA ILE A 329 -9.46 -2.83 -0.91
C ILE A 329 -9.51 -4.32 -1.23
N CYS A 330 -10.63 -4.81 -1.75
CA CYS A 330 -10.83 -6.25 -1.99
C CYS A 330 -11.75 -6.53 -3.20
N PRO A 331 -11.80 -7.78 -3.70
CA PRO A 331 -12.78 -8.20 -4.69
C PRO A 331 -14.23 -8.02 -4.24
N LYS A 332 -15.11 -7.65 -5.19
CA LYS A 332 -16.55 -7.42 -4.92
C LYS A 332 -17.25 -8.60 -4.22
N PRO A 333 -16.98 -9.88 -4.54
CA PRO A 333 -17.59 -11.00 -3.83
C PRO A 333 -17.33 -10.99 -2.31
N LEU A 334 -16.12 -10.59 -1.87
CA LEU A 334 -15.78 -10.55 -0.45
C LEU A 334 -16.57 -9.47 0.31
N VAL A 335 -16.95 -8.38 -0.36
CA VAL A 335 -17.84 -7.36 0.19
C VAL A 335 -19.28 -7.90 0.27
N ALA A 336 -19.73 -8.56 -0.81
CA ALA A 336 -21.06 -9.16 -0.88
C ALA A 336 -21.30 -10.20 0.23
N ASP A 337 -20.32 -11.05 0.49
CA ASP A 337 -20.38 -12.11 1.52
C ASP A 337 -20.04 -11.57 2.93
N ARG A 338 -19.82 -10.27 3.08
CA ARG A 338 -19.45 -9.60 4.33
C ARG A 338 -18.24 -10.25 5.03
N LYS A 339 -17.32 -10.83 4.25
CA LYS A 339 -16.22 -11.60 4.82
C LYS A 339 -15.33 -10.73 5.70
N TRP A 340 -14.88 -9.60 5.17
CA TRP A 340 -14.03 -8.68 5.94
C TRP A 340 -14.73 -8.10 7.16
N GLU A 341 -16.02 -7.73 7.06
CA GLU A 341 -16.81 -7.26 8.20
C GLU A 341 -16.89 -8.33 9.31
N ASN A 342 -17.15 -9.59 8.94
CA ASN A 342 -17.30 -10.69 9.90
C ASN A 342 -15.95 -11.10 10.53
N GLU A 343 -14.87 -11.14 9.75
CA GLU A 343 -13.54 -11.46 10.28
C GLU A 343 -13.02 -10.35 11.20
N MET A 344 -13.23 -9.08 10.85
CA MET A 344 -12.79 -7.95 11.67
C MET A 344 -13.53 -7.84 13.01
N LYS A 345 -14.76 -8.35 13.13
CA LYS A 345 -15.46 -8.48 14.42
C LYS A 345 -14.72 -9.33 15.45
N ARG A 346 -13.89 -10.29 15.01
CA ARG A 346 -13.02 -11.07 15.90
C ARG A 346 -11.93 -10.21 16.56
N PHE A 347 -11.63 -9.09 15.95
CA PHE A 347 -10.68 -8.09 16.41
C PHE A 347 -11.37 -6.88 17.06
N ASP A 348 -12.68 -6.94 17.31
CA ASP A 348 -13.50 -5.82 17.79
C ASP A 348 -13.37 -4.56 16.90
N GLU A 349 -13.33 -4.79 15.56
CA GLU A 349 -13.24 -3.73 14.56
C GLU A 349 -14.49 -3.72 13.67
N GLU A 350 -14.98 -2.51 13.38
CA GLU A 350 -16.11 -2.30 12.49
C GLU A 350 -15.68 -1.51 11.26
N PHE A 351 -16.00 -2.04 10.08
CA PHE A 351 -15.70 -1.44 8.80
C PHE A 351 -16.95 -1.19 8.00
N THR A 352 -17.02 -0.06 7.30
CA THR A 352 -18.16 0.32 6.45
C THR A 352 -17.86 -0.03 4.99
N PRO A 353 -18.62 -0.93 4.35
CA PRO A 353 -18.48 -1.18 2.93
C PRO A 353 -18.98 0.01 2.11
N LEU A 354 -18.23 0.40 1.08
CA LEU A 354 -18.55 1.52 0.20
C LEU A 354 -19.09 1.02 -1.15
N ASP A 355 -20.07 1.72 -1.66
CA ASP A 355 -20.46 1.67 -3.07
C ASP A 355 -19.85 2.83 -3.87
N GLY A 356 -20.02 2.81 -5.19
CA GLY A 356 -19.41 3.81 -6.06
C GLY A 356 -19.94 5.22 -5.86
N ASP A 357 -21.22 5.37 -5.47
CA ASP A 357 -21.82 6.69 -5.27
C ASP A 357 -21.35 7.28 -3.95
N THR A 358 -21.30 6.47 -2.89
CA THR A 358 -20.76 6.86 -1.59
C THR A 358 -19.27 7.25 -1.68
N LEU A 359 -18.46 6.47 -2.39
CA LEU A 359 -17.04 6.82 -2.56
C LEU A 359 -16.86 8.16 -3.29
N ARG A 360 -17.64 8.40 -4.35
CA ARG A 360 -17.60 9.69 -5.08
C ARG A 360 -18.08 10.85 -4.21
N GLN A 361 -19.07 10.61 -3.34
CA GLN A 361 -19.51 11.60 -2.37
C GLN A 361 -18.40 11.91 -1.36
N ILE A 362 -17.71 10.89 -0.83
CA ILE A 362 -16.55 11.05 0.06
C ILE A 362 -15.44 11.87 -0.61
N ILE A 363 -15.11 11.58 -1.87
CA ILE A 363 -14.13 12.36 -2.64
C ILE A 363 -14.55 13.83 -2.74
N SER A 364 -15.84 14.08 -3.00
CA SER A 364 -16.37 15.47 -3.06
C SER A 364 -16.34 16.14 -1.69
N ASP A 365 -16.65 15.42 -0.62
CA ASP A 365 -16.57 15.93 0.75
C ASP A 365 -15.11 16.21 1.13
N THR A 366 -14.16 15.33 0.75
CA THR A 366 -12.72 15.52 0.95
C THR A 366 -12.20 16.74 0.19
N ASP A 367 -12.61 16.98 -1.06
CA ASP A 367 -12.26 18.21 -1.79
C ASP A 367 -12.77 19.47 -1.08
N ARG A 368 -13.99 19.41 -0.55
CA ARG A 368 -14.58 20.52 0.17
C ARG A 368 -13.92 20.76 1.53
N ASP A 369 -13.65 19.68 2.29
CA ASP A 369 -13.24 19.75 3.69
C ASP A 369 -11.72 19.66 3.88
N GLY A 370 -10.98 19.20 2.88
CA GLY A 370 -9.51 19.05 2.90
C GLY A 370 -9.04 17.82 3.66
N GLU A 371 -9.96 17.02 4.21
CA GLU A 371 -9.69 15.84 5.02
C GLU A 371 -10.65 14.72 4.66
N TRP A 372 -10.21 13.47 4.79
CA TRP A 372 -11.08 12.31 4.66
C TRP A 372 -12.11 12.32 5.79
N PRO A 373 -13.43 12.15 5.50
CA PRO A 373 -14.45 12.25 6.53
C PRO A 373 -14.30 11.16 7.62
N THR A 374 -14.19 11.54 8.88
CA THR A 374 -13.97 10.64 10.03
C THR A 374 -15.03 9.54 10.17
N ARG A 375 -16.28 9.80 9.77
CA ARG A 375 -17.35 8.77 9.72
C ARG A 375 -17.05 7.61 8.79
N TYR A 376 -16.11 7.79 7.86
CA TYR A 376 -15.59 6.81 6.93
C TYR A 376 -14.09 6.52 7.17
N GLY A 377 -13.64 6.63 8.40
CA GLY A 377 -12.26 6.32 8.78
C GLY A 377 -11.91 4.84 8.56
N LYS A 378 -12.86 3.91 8.74
CA LYS A 378 -12.66 2.48 8.50
C LYS A 378 -13.59 1.98 7.41
N VAL A 379 -13.04 1.73 6.21
CA VAL A 379 -13.84 1.41 5.02
C VAL A 379 -13.36 0.18 4.27
N ILE A 380 -14.30 -0.48 3.58
CA ILE A 380 -14.04 -1.56 2.64
C ILE A 380 -14.46 -1.10 1.25
N VAL A 381 -13.52 -1.16 0.29
CA VAL A 381 -13.67 -0.64 -1.06
C VAL A 381 -13.51 -1.78 -2.06
N PRO A 382 -14.54 -2.16 -2.82
CA PRO A 382 -14.38 -3.17 -3.87
C PRO A 382 -13.63 -2.62 -5.09
N TYR A 383 -12.76 -3.43 -5.71
CA TYR A 383 -12.03 -3.03 -6.93
C TYR A 383 -12.94 -2.49 -8.04
N SER A 384 -14.17 -3.01 -8.15
CA SER A 384 -15.12 -2.66 -9.20
C SER A 384 -15.60 -1.21 -9.21
N ILE A 385 -15.40 -0.46 -8.10
CA ILE A 385 -15.76 0.96 -8.03
C ILE A 385 -14.56 1.90 -8.26
N LEU A 386 -13.35 1.34 -8.42
CA LEU A 386 -12.13 2.08 -8.71
C LEU A 386 -11.98 2.29 -10.23
N ASP A 387 -12.87 3.07 -10.79
CA ASP A 387 -13.02 3.35 -12.21
C ASP A 387 -12.43 4.71 -12.64
N ALA A 388 -12.57 5.03 -13.93
CA ALA A 388 -12.14 6.32 -14.49
C ALA A 388 -12.81 7.52 -13.79
N ARG A 389 -14.07 7.38 -13.38
CA ARG A 389 -14.81 8.47 -12.70
C ARG A 389 -14.28 8.71 -11.30
N THR A 390 -13.93 7.64 -10.59
CA THR A 390 -13.31 7.72 -9.26
C THR A 390 -11.93 8.35 -9.34
N TYR A 391 -11.11 8.00 -10.34
CA TYR A 391 -9.75 8.54 -10.48
C TYR A 391 -9.71 9.95 -11.03
N GLN A 392 -10.39 10.20 -12.16
CA GLN A 392 -10.32 11.46 -12.92
C GLN A 392 -11.46 12.43 -12.63
N GLY A 393 -12.54 11.95 -12.00
CA GLY A 393 -13.77 12.72 -11.88
C GLY A 393 -14.56 12.79 -13.19
N ASN A 394 -15.65 13.53 -13.16
CA ASN A 394 -16.50 13.77 -14.33
C ASN A 394 -16.44 15.25 -14.74
N GLN A 395 -15.95 15.53 -15.95
CA GLN A 395 -15.87 16.88 -16.49
C GLN A 395 -17.05 17.26 -17.40
N SER A 396 -18.16 16.53 -17.36
CA SER A 396 -19.31 16.87 -18.19
C SER A 396 -19.91 18.21 -17.78
N LYS A 397 -20.39 18.99 -18.76
CA LYS A 397 -20.94 20.34 -18.53
C LYS A 397 -22.15 20.39 -17.56
N ARG A 398 -22.77 19.23 -17.26
CA ARG A 398 -23.96 19.15 -16.40
C ARG A 398 -23.67 18.69 -14.98
N HIS A 399 -22.62 17.90 -14.74
CA HIS A 399 -22.23 17.42 -13.42
C HIS A 399 -20.70 17.36 -13.35
N LYS A 400 -20.09 18.34 -12.68
CA LYS A 400 -18.69 18.29 -12.31
C LYS A 400 -18.55 17.51 -11.01
N SER A 401 -17.85 16.37 -11.05
CA SER A 401 -17.37 15.69 -9.85
C SER A 401 -15.85 15.62 -9.86
N PHE A 402 -15.25 15.80 -8.71
CA PHE A 402 -13.81 15.64 -8.54
C PHE A 402 -13.43 14.16 -8.52
N GLY A 403 -12.23 13.86 -9.01
CA GLY A 403 -11.61 12.54 -8.88
C GLY A 403 -10.43 12.59 -7.91
N LEU A 404 -9.93 11.42 -7.50
CA LEU A 404 -8.81 11.29 -6.57
C LEU A 404 -7.60 12.13 -6.97
N GLN A 405 -7.21 12.13 -8.26
CA GLN A 405 -6.05 12.87 -8.77
C GLN A 405 -6.15 14.39 -8.63
N GLN A 406 -7.34 14.92 -8.31
CA GLN A 406 -7.60 16.36 -8.25
C GLN A 406 -7.69 16.86 -6.79
N LEU A 407 -7.61 15.95 -5.81
CA LEU A 407 -7.65 16.33 -4.41
C LEU A 407 -6.34 17.01 -3.99
N ASP A 408 -6.48 18.21 -3.42
CA ASP A 408 -5.38 18.99 -2.88
C ASP A 408 -5.87 19.74 -1.62
N PRO A 409 -5.36 19.39 -0.42
CA PRO A 409 -4.40 18.33 -0.14
C PRO A 409 -4.95 16.93 -0.37
N ALA A 410 -4.04 16.00 -0.69
CA ALA A 410 -4.40 14.58 -0.76
C ALA A 410 -4.78 14.06 0.64
N PRO A 411 -5.82 13.20 0.75
CA PRO A 411 -6.18 12.60 2.04
C PRO A 411 -5.09 11.64 2.51
N HIS A 412 -4.86 11.62 3.81
CA HIS A 412 -3.90 10.74 4.45
C HIS A 412 -4.59 9.47 4.99
N PHE A 413 -3.92 8.33 4.85
CA PHE A 413 -4.37 7.03 5.38
C PHE A 413 -3.29 6.46 6.29
N ASP A 414 -3.67 6.01 7.48
CA ASP A 414 -2.75 5.35 8.40
C ASP A 414 -2.39 3.94 7.92
N LEU A 415 -3.38 3.25 7.33
CA LEU A 415 -3.19 1.89 6.83
C LEU A 415 -4.07 1.60 5.60
N VAL A 416 -3.44 1.10 4.54
CA VAL A 416 -4.13 0.55 3.36
C VAL A 416 -3.85 -0.94 3.24
N ILE A 417 -4.91 -1.75 3.27
CA ILE A 417 -4.86 -3.21 3.08
C ILE A 417 -5.44 -3.54 1.71
N ILE A 418 -4.71 -4.30 0.92
CA ILE A 418 -5.09 -4.68 -0.44
C ILE A 418 -5.20 -6.20 -0.49
N ASP A 419 -6.42 -6.71 -0.51
CA ASP A 419 -6.67 -8.14 -0.59
C ASP A 419 -6.74 -8.63 -2.03
N GLU A 420 -6.28 -9.86 -2.26
CA GLU A 420 -6.11 -10.47 -3.58
C GLU A 420 -5.38 -9.52 -4.56
N ALA A 421 -4.26 -8.97 -4.11
CA ALA A 421 -3.47 -7.96 -4.83
C ALA A 421 -3.06 -8.39 -6.26
N HIS A 422 -3.16 -9.68 -6.58
CA HIS A 422 -2.92 -10.19 -7.92
C HIS A 422 -3.88 -9.61 -8.99
N HIS A 423 -5.02 -9.04 -8.62
CA HIS A 423 -5.90 -8.30 -9.53
C HIS A 423 -5.25 -7.04 -10.14
N LEU A 424 -4.14 -6.55 -9.55
CA LEU A 424 -3.43 -5.36 -10.02
C LEU A 424 -2.33 -5.65 -11.06
N ARG A 425 -2.10 -6.91 -11.42
CA ARG A 425 -1.00 -7.37 -12.29
C ARG A 425 -0.96 -6.70 -13.66
N ASN A 426 -2.12 -6.53 -14.30
CA ASN A 426 -2.22 -6.02 -15.67
C ASN A 426 -2.31 -4.49 -15.75
N GLY A 427 -2.22 -3.77 -14.64
CA GLY A 427 -2.39 -2.32 -14.57
C GLY A 427 -1.38 -1.49 -15.37
N SER A 428 -0.24 -2.08 -15.76
CA SER A 428 0.80 -1.41 -16.54
C SER A 428 0.62 -1.53 -18.07
N MET A 429 -0.24 -2.43 -18.56
CA MET A 429 -0.30 -2.78 -19.99
C MET A 429 -1.51 -2.24 -20.78
N GLU A 430 -2.65 -1.96 -20.16
CA GLU A 430 -3.86 -1.52 -20.87
C GLU A 430 -4.43 -0.23 -20.28
N LYS A 431 -4.76 0.74 -21.15
CA LYS A 431 -5.17 2.10 -20.76
C LYS A 431 -6.44 2.16 -19.91
N ASP A 432 -7.37 1.23 -20.05
CA ASP A 432 -8.69 1.29 -19.41
C ASP A 432 -8.76 0.40 -18.14
N LYS A 433 -8.07 -0.73 -18.07
CA LYS A 433 -7.90 -1.54 -16.85
C LYS A 433 -6.93 -0.91 -15.83
N ALA A 434 -6.21 0.14 -16.24
CA ALA A 434 -5.26 0.85 -15.41
C ALA A 434 -5.90 1.72 -14.32
N PHE A 435 -7.22 1.95 -14.30
CA PHE A 435 -7.81 2.87 -13.31
C PHE A 435 -7.84 2.28 -11.90
N ALA A 436 -8.15 1.01 -11.74
CA ALA A 436 -8.06 0.35 -10.44
C ALA A 436 -6.62 0.41 -9.89
N TYR A 437 -5.63 0.11 -10.74
CA TYR A 437 -4.21 0.26 -10.39
C TYR A 437 -3.84 1.69 -10.01
N LYS A 438 -4.29 2.70 -10.79
CA LYS A 438 -4.02 4.11 -10.51
C LYS A 438 -4.63 4.57 -9.20
N CYS A 439 -5.86 4.15 -8.90
CA CYS A 439 -6.52 4.45 -7.62
C CYS A 439 -5.75 3.81 -6.45
N VAL A 440 -5.39 2.53 -6.58
CA VAL A 440 -4.63 1.83 -5.54
C VAL A 440 -3.25 2.45 -5.35
N HIS A 441 -2.55 2.79 -6.44
CA HIS A 441 -1.28 3.51 -6.40
C HIS A 441 -1.41 4.84 -5.65
N TYR A 442 -2.47 5.60 -5.94
CA TYR A 442 -2.75 6.85 -5.23
C TYR A 442 -2.92 6.62 -3.73
N PHE A 443 -3.72 5.63 -3.32
CA PHE A 443 -3.91 5.31 -1.90
C PHE A 443 -2.62 4.84 -1.23
N CYS A 444 -1.81 4.01 -1.90
CA CYS A 444 -0.52 3.56 -1.38
C CYS A 444 0.50 4.70 -1.21
N GLN A 445 0.46 5.70 -2.10
CA GLN A 445 1.36 6.87 -2.00
C GLN A 445 1.02 7.79 -0.81
N HIS A 446 -0.25 7.81 -0.38
CA HIS A 446 -0.74 8.65 0.70
C HIS A 446 -1.06 7.84 1.98
N ALA A 447 -0.41 6.68 2.13
CA ALA A 447 -0.56 5.81 3.29
C ALA A 447 0.78 5.62 4.01
N ASP A 448 0.75 5.66 5.35
CA ASP A 448 1.90 5.36 6.19
C ASP A 448 2.24 3.87 6.11
N ALA A 449 1.25 3.01 6.31
CA ALA A 449 1.41 1.57 6.23
C ALA A 449 0.63 0.95 5.06
N VAL A 450 1.25 -0.02 4.37
CA VAL A 450 0.60 -0.76 3.27
C VAL A 450 0.79 -2.27 3.45
N VAL A 451 -0.33 -2.99 3.42
CA VAL A 451 -0.35 -4.45 3.50
C VAL A 451 -1.02 -5.02 2.25
N MET A 452 -0.29 -5.78 1.47
CA MET A 452 -0.83 -6.49 0.31
C MET A 452 -0.97 -7.97 0.64
N LEU A 453 -2.13 -8.55 0.35
CA LEU A 453 -2.43 -9.96 0.55
C LEU A 453 -2.63 -10.64 -0.81
N THR A 454 -1.98 -11.77 -1.03
CA THR A 454 -2.24 -12.59 -2.22
C THR A 454 -1.94 -14.07 -1.93
N ALA A 455 -2.71 -14.96 -2.52
CA ALA A 455 -2.45 -16.40 -2.45
C ALA A 455 -1.48 -16.88 -3.54
N THR A 456 -1.32 -16.13 -4.62
CA THR A 456 -0.65 -16.56 -5.85
C THR A 456 0.39 -15.57 -6.39
N PRO A 457 1.39 -15.15 -5.58
CA PRO A 457 2.34 -14.13 -6.02
C PRO A 457 3.33 -14.59 -7.10
N LEU A 458 3.49 -15.91 -7.27
CA LEU A 458 4.57 -16.52 -8.06
C LEU A 458 4.06 -17.49 -9.15
N GLN A 459 2.75 -17.50 -9.46
CA GLN A 459 2.23 -18.47 -10.44
C GLN A 459 2.30 -17.99 -11.89
N THR A 460 2.50 -16.70 -12.13
CA THR A 460 2.33 -16.12 -13.46
C THR A 460 3.62 -15.64 -14.08
N SER A 461 4.27 -14.63 -13.57
CA SER A 461 5.53 -14.15 -14.14
C SER A 461 6.32 -13.28 -13.14
N ASP A 462 7.62 -13.10 -13.41
CA ASP A 462 8.46 -12.13 -12.68
C ASP A 462 7.91 -10.70 -12.82
N ASP A 463 7.17 -10.40 -13.88
CA ASP A 463 6.56 -9.11 -14.15
C ASP A 463 5.43 -8.78 -13.18
N ASP A 464 4.66 -9.77 -12.77
CA ASP A 464 3.57 -9.58 -11.80
C ASP A 464 4.13 -9.27 -10.41
N LEU A 465 5.17 -10.00 -9.99
CA LEU A 465 5.84 -9.73 -8.72
C LEU A 465 6.51 -8.35 -8.74
N TYR A 466 7.15 -7.98 -9.86
CA TYR A 466 7.70 -6.63 -10.04
C TYR A 466 6.63 -5.55 -9.85
N THR A 467 5.46 -5.71 -10.48
CA THR A 467 4.36 -4.74 -10.39
C THR A 467 3.90 -4.54 -8.95
N LEU A 468 3.73 -5.62 -8.18
CA LEU A 468 3.31 -5.56 -6.77
C LEU A 468 4.40 -4.96 -5.87
N LEU A 469 5.66 -5.37 -6.03
CA LEU A 469 6.75 -4.84 -5.20
C LEU A 469 7.09 -3.38 -5.53
N ASN A 470 7.00 -2.97 -6.79
CA ASN A 470 7.16 -1.58 -7.18
C ASN A 470 6.02 -0.70 -6.64
N LEU A 471 4.78 -1.20 -6.63
CA LEU A 471 3.64 -0.50 -6.02
C LEU A 471 3.80 -0.39 -4.49
N LEU A 472 4.35 -1.42 -3.85
CA LEU A 472 4.56 -1.49 -2.41
C LEU A 472 5.72 -0.59 -1.95
N ARG A 473 6.89 -0.70 -2.59
CA ARG A 473 8.16 -0.02 -2.24
C ARG A 473 8.84 0.52 -3.51
N PRO A 474 8.32 1.60 -4.11
CA PRO A 474 8.91 2.21 -5.30
C PRO A 474 10.31 2.77 -5.07
N ASP A 475 10.66 3.08 -3.82
CA ASP A 475 11.98 3.52 -3.36
C ASP A 475 13.04 2.41 -3.45
N VAL A 476 12.66 1.16 -3.19
CA VAL A 476 13.54 -0.01 -3.23
C VAL A 476 13.53 -0.68 -4.61
N VAL A 477 12.36 -0.89 -5.18
CA VAL A 477 12.16 -1.54 -6.49
C VAL A 477 11.86 -0.45 -7.53
N ILE A 478 12.89 0.31 -7.90
CA ILE A 478 12.77 1.52 -8.73
C ILE A 478 12.31 1.18 -10.15
N ASP A 479 12.90 0.17 -10.77
CA ASP A 479 12.61 -0.24 -12.14
C ASP A 479 12.77 -1.75 -12.35
N LYS A 480 12.28 -2.24 -13.49
CA LYS A 480 12.30 -3.67 -13.85
C LYS A 480 13.73 -4.22 -13.96
N LYS A 481 14.71 -3.40 -14.34
CA LYS A 481 16.11 -3.83 -14.47
C LYS A 481 16.73 -4.08 -13.10
N SER A 482 16.52 -3.15 -12.17
CA SER A 482 16.93 -3.27 -10.76
C SER A 482 16.27 -4.48 -10.11
N PHE A 483 14.95 -4.66 -10.27
CA PHE A 483 14.23 -5.84 -9.80
C PHE A 483 14.83 -7.15 -10.33
N THR A 484 15.12 -7.21 -11.63
CA THR A 484 15.70 -8.41 -12.24
C THR A 484 17.09 -8.71 -11.66
N MET A 485 17.91 -7.69 -11.42
CA MET A 485 19.22 -7.86 -10.79
C MET A 485 19.10 -8.35 -9.34
N MET A 486 18.19 -7.78 -8.57
CA MET A 486 17.89 -8.18 -7.19
C MET A 486 17.34 -9.62 -7.11
N SER A 487 16.55 -10.05 -8.09
CA SER A 487 15.91 -11.38 -8.10
C SER A 487 16.89 -12.53 -8.41
N ARG A 488 17.94 -12.28 -9.18
CA ARG A 488 18.88 -13.32 -9.68
C ARG A 488 19.49 -14.22 -8.61
N PRO A 489 19.92 -13.75 -7.42
CA PRO A 489 20.48 -14.61 -6.39
C PRO A 489 19.44 -15.45 -5.64
N ASN A 490 18.15 -15.06 -5.64
CA ASN A 490 17.11 -15.66 -4.83
C ASN A 490 16.87 -17.17 -5.08
N PRO A 491 16.94 -17.69 -6.32
CA PRO A 491 16.86 -19.14 -6.56
C PRO A 491 17.94 -19.92 -5.83
N TYR A 492 19.19 -19.47 -5.83
CA TYR A 492 20.31 -20.11 -5.13
C TYR A 492 20.12 -20.07 -3.62
N ILE A 493 19.68 -18.94 -3.06
CA ILE A 493 19.37 -18.80 -1.63
C ILE A 493 18.26 -19.77 -1.23
N SER A 494 17.18 -19.84 -2.02
CA SER A 494 16.06 -20.75 -1.78
C SER A 494 16.47 -22.21 -1.87
N GLN A 495 17.34 -22.57 -2.82
CA GLN A 495 17.89 -23.90 -2.99
C GLN A 495 18.79 -24.26 -1.81
N CYS A 496 19.68 -23.36 -1.38
CA CYS A 496 20.53 -23.54 -0.21
C CYS A 496 19.69 -23.83 1.06
N ALA A 497 18.65 -23.02 1.33
CA ALA A 497 17.74 -23.25 2.45
C ALA A 497 17.02 -24.61 2.35
N HIS A 498 16.64 -25.04 1.14
CA HIS A 498 16.03 -26.35 0.91
C HIS A 498 16.99 -27.50 1.22
N ILE A 499 18.25 -27.41 0.78
CA ILE A 499 19.31 -28.42 1.03
C ILE A 499 19.52 -28.55 2.54
N VAL A 500 19.71 -27.44 3.25
CA VAL A 500 19.89 -27.41 4.71
C VAL A 500 18.69 -28.00 5.45
N ARG A 501 17.47 -27.74 4.96
CA ARG A 501 16.23 -28.28 5.54
C ARG A 501 16.11 -29.79 5.33
N ALA A 502 16.44 -30.29 4.15
CA ALA A 502 16.39 -31.69 3.79
C ALA A 502 17.47 -32.52 4.51
N ALA A 503 18.63 -31.95 4.77
CA ALA A 503 19.78 -32.54 5.48
C ALA A 503 20.13 -33.96 5.03
N LYS A 504 20.19 -34.19 3.70
CA LYS A 504 20.62 -35.45 3.10
C LYS A 504 22.12 -35.66 3.26
N GLU A 505 22.62 -36.82 2.83
CA GLU A 505 24.05 -37.08 2.82
C GLU A 505 24.81 -35.96 2.07
N ASN A 506 25.94 -35.49 2.66
CA ASN A 506 26.78 -34.38 2.12
C ASN A 506 26.10 -33.01 1.99
N TRP A 507 24.96 -32.75 2.63
CA TRP A 507 24.18 -31.51 2.52
C TRP A 507 25.00 -30.25 2.81
N LYS A 508 26.01 -30.26 3.68
CA LYS A 508 26.82 -29.07 4.03
C LYS A 508 27.66 -28.61 2.87
N ALA A 509 28.33 -29.53 2.18
CA ALA A 509 29.15 -29.22 1.01
C ALA A 509 28.27 -28.71 -0.14
N GLU A 510 27.14 -29.36 -0.40
CA GLU A 510 26.16 -28.95 -1.40
C GLU A 510 25.55 -27.58 -1.08
N ALA A 511 25.23 -27.30 0.18
CA ALA A 511 24.72 -26.01 0.62
C ALA A 511 25.76 -24.91 0.46
N LEU A 512 27.04 -25.19 0.77
CA LEU A 512 28.14 -24.23 0.62
C LEU A 512 28.39 -23.89 -0.86
N GLU A 513 28.42 -24.88 -1.75
CA GLU A 513 28.55 -24.67 -3.19
C GLU A 513 27.38 -23.86 -3.77
N THR A 514 26.16 -24.19 -3.35
CA THR A 514 24.96 -23.45 -3.75
C THR A 514 24.99 -22.01 -3.24
N LEU A 515 25.45 -21.79 -2.01
CA LEU A 515 25.59 -20.45 -1.43
C LEU A 515 26.67 -19.64 -2.18
N ASP A 516 27.81 -20.27 -2.52
CA ASP A 516 28.86 -19.63 -3.30
C ASP A 516 28.40 -19.26 -4.72
N SER A 517 27.42 -19.99 -5.29
CA SER A 517 26.79 -19.65 -6.57
C SER A 517 26.02 -18.32 -6.52
N VAL A 518 25.58 -17.84 -5.35
CA VAL A 518 25.01 -16.50 -5.16
C VAL A 518 25.98 -15.43 -5.66
N LEU A 519 27.27 -15.59 -5.42
CA LEU A 519 28.32 -14.63 -5.81
C LEU A 519 28.59 -14.57 -7.32
N THR A 520 28.04 -15.49 -8.11
CA THR A 520 28.11 -15.42 -9.58
C THR A 520 27.16 -14.38 -10.16
N THR A 521 26.24 -13.87 -9.34
CA THR A 521 25.31 -12.81 -9.73
C THR A 521 25.83 -11.44 -9.32
N GLN A 522 25.58 -10.42 -10.14
CA GLN A 522 26.05 -9.05 -9.87
C GLN A 522 25.53 -8.51 -8.52
N TRP A 523 24.26 -8.78 -8.18
CA TRP A 523 23.67 -8.36 -6.90
C TRP A 523 24.25 -9.17 -5.73
N GLY A 524 24.50 -10.46 -5.94
CA GLY A 524 25.14 -11.33 -4.97
C GLY A 524 26.54 -10.87 -4.60
N GLU A 525 27.35 -10.55 -5.61
CA GLU A 525 28.74 -10.08 -5.43
C GLU A 525 28.79 -8.70 -4.75
N ASN A 526 27.98 -7.74 -5.21
CA ASN A 526 28.10 -6.35 -4.75
C ASN A 526 27.34 -6.06 -3.44
N VAL A 527 26.26 -6.80 -3.15
CA VAL A 527 25.39 -6.51 -2.00
C VAL A 527 25.39 -7.66 -0.99
N ILE A 528 25.08 -8.90 -1.41
CA ILE A 528 24.91 -10.02 -0.47
C ILE A 528 26.25 -10.45 0.12
N ALA A 529 27.34 -10.42 -0.65
CA ALA A 529 28.67 -10.73 -0.15
C ALA A 529 29.13 -9.84 1.01
N ASN A 530 28.69 -8.59 1.01
CA ASN A 530 29.00 -7.63 2.06
C ASN A 530 28.09 -7.74 3.30
N ASN A 531 27.09 -8.61 3.28
CA ASN A 531 26.22 -8.84 4.41
C ASN A 531 26.93 -9.72 5.46
N PRO A 532 27.09 -9.27 6.72
CA PRO A 532 27.75 -10.06 7.77
C PRO A 532 27.15 -11.46 7.98
N VAL A 533 25.84 -11.61 7.74
CA VAL A 533 25.13 -12.89 7.85
C VAL A 533 25.64 -13.89 6.81
N PHE A 534 26.03 -13.46 5.61
CA PHE A 534 26.55 -14.32 4.56
C PHE A 534 27.84 -15.04 5.01
N GLU A 535 28.79 -14.32 5.57
CA GLU A 535 30.02 -14.93 6.11
C GLU A 535 29.78 -15.77 7.36
N GLN A 536 28.81 -15.41 8.20
CA GLN A 536 28.41 -16.22 9.35
C GLN A 536 27.85 -17.58 8.88
N ILE A 537 26.98 -17.62 7.88
CA ILE A 537 26.45 -18.85 7.28
C ILE A 537 27.59 -19.73 6.75
N ARG A 538 28.54 -19.16 6.02
CA ARG A 538 29.72 -19.89 5.50
C ARG A 538 30.55 -20.51 6.63
N LYS A 539 30.75 -19.79 7.73
CA LYS A 539 31.47 -20.30 8.91
C LYS A 539 30.74 -21.47 9.55
N VAL A 540 29.41 -21.37 9.72
CA VAL A 540 28.60 -22.44 10.31
C VAL A 540 28.60 -23.69 9.41
N LEU A 541 28.44 -23.54 8.09
CA LEU A 541 28.45 -24.66 7.13
C LEU A 541 29.79 -25.43 7.10
N ARG A 542 30.89 -24.79 7.48
CA ARG A 542 32.24 -25.40 7.56
C ARG A 542 32.51 -26.14 8.88
N GLN A 543 31.62 -26.06 9.86
CA GLN A 543 31.77 -26.80 11.13
C GLN A 543 31.61 -28.29 10.93
N ASP A 544 32.32 -29.11 11.70
CA ASP A 544 32.23 -30.57 11.63
C ASP A 544 30.85 -31.07 12.09
N THR A 545 30.29 -30.46 13.14
CA THR A 545 28.99 -30.81 13.70
C THR A 545 28.11 -29.62 13.81
N ILE A 546 26.84 -29.75 13.45
CA ILE A 546 25.79 -28.73 13.57
C ILE A 546 24.62 -29.34 14.31
N THR A 547 24.22 -28.76 15.43
CA THR A 547 23.06 -29.18 16.21
C THR A 547 21.74 -28.89 15.46
N ARG A 548 20.64 -29.50 15.93
CA ARG A 548 19.32 -29.25 15.34
C ARG A 548 18.90 -27.78 15.49
N GLU A 549 19.20 -27.15 16.61
CA GLU A 549 18.89 -25.75 16.90
C GLU A 549 19.71 -24.81 16.01
N GLU A 550 21.02 -25.04 15.91
CA GLU A 550 21.90 -24.29 15.01
C GLU A 550 21.47 -24.42 13.54
N ARG A 551 20.99 -25.60 13.13
CA ARG A 551 20.46 -25.80 11.79
C ARG A 551 19.18 -25.03 11.52
N VAL A 552 18.26 -24.94 12.49
CA VAL A 552 17.06 -24.11 12.37
C VAL A 552 17.43 -22.64 12.24
N LYS A 553 18.37 -22.16 13.06
CA LYS A 553 18.89 -20.80 12.95
C LYS A 553 19.56 -20.56 11.60
N LEU A 554 20.38 -21.50 11.14
CA LEU A 554 21.05 -21.42 9.84
C LEU A 554 20.05 -21.28 8.68
N ILE A 555 18.92 -22.00 8.71
CA ILE A 555 17.85 -21.86 7.71
C ILE A 555 17.29 -20.43 7.73
N THR A 556 17.02 -19.91 8.92
CA THR A 556 16.50 -18.55 9.09
C THR A 556 17.50 -17.51 8.59
N ASP A 557 18.79 -17.68 8.89
CA ASP A 557 19.86 -16.80 8.43
C ASP A 557 20.00 -16.85 6.90
N ILE A 558 19.91 -18.03 6.27
CA ILE A 558 19.93 -18.18 4.80
C ILE A 558 18.70 -17.48 4.19
N GLU A 559 17.50 -17.70 4.73
CA GLU A 559 16.27 -17.07 4.23
C GLU A 559 16.31 -15.55 4.39
N SER A 560 17.05 -15.01 5.37
CA SER A 560 17.22 -13.57 5.57
C SER A 560 18.03 -12.90 4.46
N LEU A 561 18.86 -13.66 3.72
CA LEU A 561 19.60 -13.14 2.58
C LEU A 561 18.75 -12.90 1.33
N HIS A 562 17.51 -13.39 1.30
CA HIS A 562 16.62 -13.20 0.16
C HIS A 562 16.36 -11.70 -0.06
N SER A 563 16.60 -11.21 -1.28
CA SER A 563 16.61 -9.77 -1.60
C SER A 563 15.32 -9.03 -1.22
N PHE A 564 14.19 -9.73 -1.19
CA PHE A 564 12.88 -9.17 -0.84
C PHE A 564 12.38 -9.61 0.55
N ASN A 565 13.26 -10.18 1.38
CA ASN A 565 12.83 -10.74 2.67
C ASN A 565 12.11 -9.74 3.58
N MET A 566 12.54 -8.47 3.59
CA MET A 566 11.91 -7.44 4.42
C MET A 566 10.50 -7.08 3.94
N MET A 567 10.26 -7.11 2.62
CA MET A 567 9.00 -6.72 1.99
C MET A 567 8.03 -7.88 1.76
N LEU A 568 8.51 -9.14 1.83
CA LEU A 568 7.74 -10.33 1.46
C LEU A 568 7.65 -11.30 2.63
N ASN A 569 6.44 -11.69 2.99
CA ASN A 569 6.19 -12.84 3.86
C ASN A 569 5.58 -13.98 3.05
N ARG A 570 6.09 -15.20 3.26
CA ARG A 570 5.56 -16.39 2.58
C ARG A 570 5.56 -17.61 3.48
N THR A 571 4.38 -18.01 3.92
CA THR A 571 4.15 -19.26 4.65
C THR A 571 3.54 -20.29 3.70
N ARG A 572 4.15 -21.46 3.60
CA ARG A 572 3.67 -22.55 2.73
C ARG A 572 2.93 -23.57 3.58
N ARG A 573 1.88 -24.18 3.01
CA ARG A 573 1.14 -25.28 3.69
C ARG A 573 2.03 -26.38 4.22
N LYS A 574 3.08 -26.75 3.49
CA LYS A 574 4.04 -27.80 3.90
C LYS A 574 4.91 -27.42 5.11
N ASP A 575 4.96 -26.14 5.46
CA ASP A 575 5.73 -25.63 6.61
C ASP A 575 4.89 -25.64 7.91
N ILE A 576 3.58 -26.03 7.81
CA ILE A 576 2.59 -26.07 8.90
C ILE A 576 2.27 -27.53 9.20
N GLN A 577 2.39 -27.95 10.48
CA GLN A 577 2.30 -29.37 10.88
C GLN A 577 0.87 -29.94 10.81
N ASP A 578 -0.18 -29.15 10.99
CA ASP A 578 -1.57 -29.61 11.11
C ASP A 578 -2.44 -29.25 9.90
N PHE A 579 -1.91 -29.41 8.70
CA PHE A 579 -2.65 -29.07 7.48
C PHE A 579 -3.21 -30.31 6.79
N CYS A 580 -4.50 -30.23 6.39
CA CYS A 580 -5.13 -31.30 5.61
C CYS A 580 -4.37 -31.57 4.30
N ILE A 581 -3.97 -32.83 4.10
CA ILE A 581 -3.28 -33.25 2.87
C ILE A 581 -4.28 -33.30 1.72
N ARG A 582 -4.07 -32.48 0.69
CA ARG A 582 -4.83 -32.56 -0.56
C ARG A 582 -4.33 -33.75 -1.40
N ARG A 583 -5.22 -34.66 -1.71
CA ARG A 583 -4.97 -35.73 -2.68
C ARG A 583 -5.75 -35.44 -3.95
N THR A 584 -5.03 -35.30 -5.06
CA THR A 584 -5.64 -35.10 -6.37
C THR A 584 -5.85 -36.42 -7.07
N HIS A 585 -7.04 -36.61 -7.63
CA HIS A 585 -7.38 -37.75 -8.46
C HIS A 585 -7.86 -37.21 -9.83
N THR A 586 -7.34 -37.78 -10.91
CA THR A 586 -7.79 -37.47 -12.27
C THR A 586 -8.72 -38.60 -12.72
N LEU A 587 -9.91 -38.21 -13.18
CA LEU A 587 -10.84 -39.13 -13.83
C LEU A 587 -10.74 -38.88 -15.34
N GLU A 588 -10.36 -39.92 -16.08
CA GLU A 588 -10.33 -39.89 -17.52
C GLU A 588 -11.69 -40.37 -18.08
N SER A 589 -12.19 -39.71 -19.11
CA SER A 589 -13.45 -40.04 -19.78
C SER A 589 -13.27 -39.85 -21.26
N ASP A 590 -13.67 -40.86 -22.02
CA ASP A 590 -13.66 -40.80 -23.48
C ASP A 590 -14.96 -40.21 -24.02
N PHE A 591 -14.85 -39.53 -25.15
CA PHE A 591 -16.03 -39.09 -25.92
C PHE A 591 -16.74 -40.29 -26.55
N THR A 592 -18.08 -40.20 -26.64
CA THR A 592 -18.84 -41.08 -27.53
C THR A 592 -18.48 -40.78 -29.00
N ASP A 593 -18.83 -41.68 -29.92
CA ASP A 593 -18.52 -41.46 -31.34
C ASP A 593 -19.18 -40.15 -31.87
N GLN A 594 -20.41 -39.86 -31.45
CA GLN A 594 -21.12 -38.62 -31.82
C GLN A 594 -20.50 -37.37 -31.20
N GLN A 595 -20.04 -37.46 -29.97
CA GLN A 595 -19.31 -36.36 -29.30
C GLN A 595 -17.96 -36.08 -30.01
N ARG A 596 -17.29 -37.15 -30.49
CA ARG A 596 -16.05 -37.04 -31.26
C ARG A 596 -16.28 -36.38 -32.61
N GLU A 597 -17.34 -36.82 -33.34
CA GLU A 597 -17.75 -36.19 -34.59
C GLU A 597 -18.05 -34.68 -34.42
N LEU A 598 -18.77 -34.33 -33.36
CA LEU A 598 -19.06 -32.93 -33.04
C LEU A 598 -17.78 -32.12 -32.72
N HIS A 599 -16.82 -32.74 -31.99
CA HIS A 599 -15.55 -32.13 -31.71
C HIS A 599 -14.72 -31.89 -32.99
N ASP A 600 -14.70 -32.86 -33.92
CA ASP A 600 -14.01 -32.71 -35.20
C ASP A 600 -14.67 -31.65 -36.08
N ALA A 601 -16.01 -31.55 -36.06
CA ALA A 601 -16.74 -30.47 -36.69
C ALA A 601 -16.41 -29.10 -36.08
N LEU A 602 -16.19 -29.03 -34.79
CA LEU A 602 -15.73 -27.82 -34.10
C LEU A 602 -14.35 -27.38 -34.60
N LEU A 603 -13.41 -28.29 -34.79
CA LEU A 603 -12.10 -27.96 -35.35
C LEU A 603 -12.22 -27.41 -36.79
N THR A 604 -13.10 -27.99 -37.60
CA THR A 604 -13.40 -27.51 -38.95
C THR A 604 -14.01 -26.09 -38.91
N PHE A 605 -14.95 -25.88 -38.02
CA PHE A 605 -15.57 -24.58 -37.78
C PHE A 605 -14.54 -23.52 -37.37
N GLU A 606 -13.60 -23.86 -36.45
CA GLU A 606 -12.51 -22.96 -36.02
C GLU A 606 -11.65 -22.50 -37.20
N VAL A 607 -11.24 -23.41 -38.06
CA VAL A 607 -10.48 -23.10 -39.29
C VAL A 607 -11.28 -22.15 -40.20
N ALA A 608 -12.58 -22.42 -40.39
CA ALA A 608 -13.44 -21.56 -41.19
C ALA A 608 -13.61 -20.16 -40.60
N ALA A 609 -13.77 -20.07 -39.28
CA ALA A 609 -13.89 -18.80 -38.53
C ALA A 609 -12.61 -17.97 -38.64
N LEU A 610 -11.45 -18.57 -38.36
CA LEU A 610 -10.15 -17.88 -38.42
C LEU A 610 -9.79 -17.43 -39.85
N SER A 611 -10.35 -18.07 -40.91
CA SER A 611 -10.09 -17.70 -42.29
C SER A 611 -11.05 -16.66 -42.85
N LYS A 612 -12.27 -16.54 -42.34
CA LYS A 612 -13.35 -15.72 -42.91
C LYS A 612 -13.73 -14.50 -42.08
N LEU A 613 -13.45 -14.50 -40.76
CA LEU A 613 -13.78 -13.39 -39.88
C LEU A 613 -12.64 -12.38 -39.81
N HIS A 614 -13.01 -11.10 -39.77
CA HIS A 614 -12.07 -9.99 -39.63
C HIS A 614 -12.03 -9.56 -38.17
N GLY A 615 -10.84 -9.45 -37.56
CA GLY A 615 -10.76 -9.06 -36.15
C GLY A 615 -9.58 -9.67 -35.35
N GLY A 616 -8.63 -10.26 -36.06
CA GLY A 616 -7.29 -10.60 -35.53
C GLY A 616 -7.26 -11.29 -34.17
N ARG A 617 -7.04 -10.54 -33.10
CA ARG A 617 -6.90 -11.05 -31.72
C ARG A 617 -8.24 -11.51 -31.13
N GLY A 618 -9.32 -10.74 -31.32
CA GLY A 618 -10.66 -11.05 -30.81
C GLY A 618 -11.21 -12.39 -31.32
N VAL A 619 -11.08 -12.66 -32.62
CA VAL A 619 -11.53 -13.93 -33.21
C VAL A 619 -10.73 -15.12 -32.64
N LYS A 620 -9.42 -15.00 -32.48
CA LYS A 620 -8.59 -16.08 -31.91
C LYS A 620 -8.98 -16.36 -30.47
N PHE A 621 -9.24 -15.31 -29.71
CA PHE A 621 -9.65 -15.43 -28.33
C PHE A 621 -11.02 -16.09 -28.19
N MET A 622 -12.01 -15.67 -29.01
CA MET A 622 -13.34 -16.27 -29.09
C MET A 622 -13.25 -17.77 -29.45
N MET A 623 -12.43 -18.15 -30.43
CA MET A 623 -12.24 -19.55 -30.79
C MET A 623 -11.63 -20.36 -29.64
N SER A 624 -10.65 -19.82 -28.95
CA SER A 624 -10.07 -20.44 -27.76
C SER A 624 -11.13 -20.70 -26.69
N THR A 625 -12.01 -19.73 -26.43
CA THR A 625 -13.09 -19.84 -25.45
C THR A 625 -14.12 -20.89 -25.83
N ILE A 626 -14.52 -20.95 -27.10
CA ILE A 626 -15.43 -22.00 -27.61
C ILE A 626 -14.81 -23.39 -27.43
N ARG A 627 -13.52 -23.56 -27.71
CA ARG A 627 -12.81 -24.84 -27.48
C ARG A 627 -12.75 -25.22 -26.01
N ARG A 628 -12.43 -24.25 -25.14
CA ARG A 628 -12.39 -24.45 -23.68
C ARG A 628 -13.78 -24.85 -23.16
N GLN A 629 -14.85 -24.23 -23.66
CA GLN A 629 -16.24 -24.60 -23.34
C GLN A 629 -16.54 -26.04 -23.75
N ALA A 630 -16.20 -26.44 -25.00
CA ALA A 630 -16.42 -27.81 -25.49
C ALA A 630 -15.64 -28.86 -24.67
N ALA A 631 -14.40 -28.53 -24.29
CA ALA A 631 -13.57 -29.38 -23.43
C ALA A 631 -14.13 -29.46 -22.00
N SER A 632 -14.70 -28.38 -21.45
CA SER A 632 -15.37 -28.37 -20.17
C SER A 632 -16.66 -29.21 -20.20
N CYS A 633 -17.55 -28.90 -21.10
CA CYS A 633 -18.81 -29.63 -21.34
C CYS A 633 -19.28 -29.44 -22.79
N ILE A 634 -19.34 -30.52 -23.55
CA ILE A 634 -19.71 -30.47 -24.95
C ILE A 634 -21.21 -30.08 -25.15
N PHE A 635 -22.07 -30.43 -24.19
CA PHE A 635 -23.48 -30.03 -24.18
C PHE A 635 -23.69 -28.53 -23.90
N GLY A 636 -22.67 -27.85 -23.40
CA GLY A 636 -22.64 -26.38 -23.23
C GLY A 636 -22.26 -25.64 -24.53
N LEU A 637 -21.83 -26.35 -25.59
CA LEU A 637 -21.30 -25.75 -26.83
C LEU A 637 -22.36 -24.96 -27.57
N ALA A 638 -23.54 -25.54 -27.84
CA ALA A 638 -24.61 -24.87 -28.57
C ALA A 638 -25.13 -23.61 -27.84
N PRO A 639 -25.47 -23.65 -26.55
CA PRO A 639 -25.81 -22.45 -25.79
C PRO A 639 -24.72 -21.38 -25.83
N HIS A 640 -23.45 -21.78 -25.76
CA HIS A 640 -22.31 -20.85 -25.81
C HIS A 640 -22.22 -20.13 -27.16
N ILE A 641 -22.29 -20.86 -28.29
CA ILE A 641 -22.30 -20.30 -29.65
C ILE A 641 -23.50 -19.36 -29.84
N ARG A 642 -24.70 -19.74 -29.37
CA ARG A 642 -25.86 -18.86 -29.38
C ARG A 642 -25.69 -17.61 -28.56
N GLY A 643 -25.04 -17.71 -27.39
CA GLY A 643 -24.70 -16.57 -26.59
C GLY A 643 -23.82 -15.54 -27.32
N ILE A 644 -22.86 -16.00 -28.12
CA ILE A 644 -22.03 -15.14 -28.99
C ILE A 644 -22.90 -14.49 -30.07
N ILE A 645 -23.74 -15.27 -30.77
CA ILE A 645 -24.63 -14.78 -31.82
C ILE A 645 -25.60 -13.71 -31.31
N ASP A 646 -26.11 -13.89 -30.10
CA ASP A 646 -27.08 -13.00 -29.47
C ASP A 646 -26.40 -11.87 -28.68
N ARG A 647 -25.07 -11.76 -28.71
CA ARG A 647 -24.24 -10.79 -27.92
C ARG A 647 -24.50 -10.84 -26.43
N ARG A 648 -24.77 -12.04 -25.86
CA ARG A 648 -25.01 -12.26 -24.44
C ARG A 648 -23.72 -12.65 -23.72
N PHE A 649 -22.67 -11.89 -23.91
CA PHE A 649 -21.32 -12.20 -23.39
C PHE A 649 -21.26 -12.34 -21.87
N GLU A 650 -22.01 -11.51 -21.14
CA GLU A 650 -22.12 -11.55 -19.67
C GLU A 650 -22.69 -12.87 -19.12
N GLN A 651 -23.39 -13.67 -19.97
CA GLN A 651 -23.96 -14.96 -19.56
C GLN A 651 -23.06 -16.16 -19.82
N MET A 652 -21.88 -15.96 -20.41
CA MET A 652 -21.03 -17.04 -20.88
C MET A 652 -20.00 -17.49 -19.86
N THR A 653 -19.34 -16.54 -19.24
CA THR A 653 -18.27 -16.78 -18.27
C THR A 653 -18.19 -15.63 -17.27
N ASP A 654 -17.65 -15.91 -16.08
CA ASP A 654 -17.29 -14.93 -15.09
C ASP A 654 -15.78 -14.65 -15.09
N ASP A 655 -15.03 -15.17 -16.05
CA ASP A 655 -13.60 -14.98 -16.18
C ASP A 655 -13.28 -13.49 -16.42
N PRO A 656 -12.58 -12.80 -15.51
CA PRO A 656 -12.25 -11.39 -15.69
C PRO A 656 -11.28 -11.12 -16.85
N GLU A 657 -10.60 -12.16 -17.36
CA GLU A 657 -9.78 -12.08 -18.57
C GLU A 657 -10.64 -12.12 -19.84
N PHE A 658 -11.94 -12.45 -19.72
CA PHE A 658 -12.90 -12.47 -20.81
C PHE A 658 -13.46 -11.06 -21.05
N ASP A 659 -12.63 -10.18 -21.59
CA ASP A 659 -13.02 -8.85 -22.06
C ASP A 659 -13.19 -8.89 -23.57
N PHE A 660 -14.42 -9.07 -24.00
CA PHE A 660 -14.77 -9.04 -25.42
C PHE A 660 -15.22 -7.62 -25.77
N ASP A 661 -14.38 -6.88 -26.48
CA ASP A 661 -14.76 -5.57 -27.00
C ASP A 661 -15.80 -5.73 -28.12
N ASP A 662 -17.05 -5.35 -27.82
CA ASP A 662 -18.19 -5.42 -28.73
C ASP A 662 -17.95 -4.62 -30.05
N GLY A 663 -16.96 -3.71 -30.05
CA GLY A 663 -16.55 -2.90 -31.20
C GLY A 663 -15.67 -3.65 -32.21
N GLU A 664 -15.04 -4.76 -31.86
CA GLU A 664 -14.19 -5.55 -32.77
C GLU A 664 -14.97 -6.49 -33.69
N PHE A 665 -16.27 -6.70 -33.45
CA PHE A 665 -17.09 -7.66 -34.20
C PHE A 665 -18.19 -6.93 -35.02
N SER A 666 -17.97 -6.82 -36.34
CA SER A 666 -18.94 -6.16 -37.19
C SER A 666 -20.24 -7.00 -37.37
N GLU A 667 -21.34 -6.36 -37.74
CA GLU A 667 -22.60 -7.06 -38.07
C GLU A 667 -22.40 -8.11 -39.21
N MET A 668 -21.52 -7.82 -40.16
CA MET A 668 -21.17 -8.71 -41.25
C MET A 668 -20.37 -9.93 -40.79
N ASP A 669 -19.52 -9.76 -39.80
CA ASP A 669 -18.79 -10.87 -39.16
C ASP A 669 -19.75 -11.76 -38.37
N LEU A 670 -20.75 -11.20 -37.70
CA LEU A 670 -21.81 -11.95 -36.99
C LEU A 670 -22.68 -12.79 -37.96
N GLU A 671 -23.04 -12.23 -39.08
CA GLU A 671 -23.80 -13.01 -40.09
C GLU A 671 -22.95 -14.14 -40.67
N THR A 672 -21.68 -13.87 -40.95
CA THR A 672 -20.73 -14.90 -41.41
C THR A 672 -20.54 -15.97 -40.35
N PHE A 673 -20.35 -15.58 -39.07
CA PHE A 673 -20.24 -16.51 -37.96
C PHE A 673 -21.49 -17.38 -37.80
N ARG A 674 -22.67 -16.78 -37.85
CA ARG A 674 -23.97 -17.49 -37.81
C ARG A 674 -24.08 -18.51 -38.94
N PHE A 675 -23.66 -18.15 -40.14
CA PHE A 675 -23.70 -19.03 -41.30
C PHE A 675 -22.77 -20.23 -41.14
N ILE A 676 -21.50 -20.02 -40.73
CA ILE A 676 -20.54 -21.12 -40.59
C ILE A 676 -20.85 -21.98 -39.36
N ALA A 677 -21.48 -21.41 -38.29
CA ALA A 677 -21.86 -22.14 -37.07
C ALA A 677 -23.10 -23.03 -37.26
N LYS A 678 -23.88 -22.86 -38.35
CA LYS A 678 -25.19 -23.55 -38.54
C LYS A 678 -25.08 -25.07 -38.42
N ASN A 679 -24.17 -25.70 -39.16
CA ASN A 679 -23.99 -27.15 -39.15
C ASN A 679 -23.54 -27.65 -37.75
N LEU A 680 -22.62 -26.91 -37.11
CA LEU A 680 -22.13 -27.24 -35.76
C LEU A 680 -23.25 -27.17 -34.72
N LEU A 681 -24.13 -26.18 -34.81
CA LEU A 681 -25.30 -26.04 -33.96
C LEU A 681 -26.31 -27.17 -34.17
N GLU A 682 -26.60 -27.55 -35.44
CA GLU A 682 -27.48 -28.67 -35.76
C GLU A 682 -26.93 -29.99 -35.19
N MET A 683 -25.62 -30.25 -35.29
CA MET A 683 -25.00 -31.44 -34.72
C MET A 683 -25.06 -31.41 -33.18
N ALA A 684 -24.78 -30.26 -32.56
CA ALA A 684 -24.80 -30.11 -31.11
C ALA A 684 -26.22 -30.25 -30.50
N ASP A 685 -27.27 -29.79 -31.24
CA ASP A 685 -28.66 -29.92 -30.79
C ASP A 685 -29.17 -31.36 -30.90
N ASN A 686 -28.65 -32.14 -31.86
CA ASN A 686 -29.02 -33.52 -32.09
C ASN A 686 -28.09 -34.52 -31.33
N LEU A 687 -27.20 -34.03 -30.46
CA LEU A 687 -26.32 -34.87 -29.67
C LEU A 687 -27.14 -35.76 -28.72
N PRO A 688 -26.92 -37.09 -28.71
CA PRO A 688 -27.55 -37.99 -27.74
C PRO A 688 -27.25 -37.58 -26.30
N GLU A 689 -28.17 -37.88 -25.39
CA GLU A 689 -28.02 -37.53 -23.96
C GLU A 689 -26.95 -38.35 -23.21
N ASP A 690 -26.32 -39.29 -23.85
CA ASP A 690 -25.25 -40.12 -23.29
C ASP A 690 -24.00 -39.27 -23.03
N ASP A 691 -23.60 -39.14 -21.74
CA ASP A 691 -22.49 -38.33 -21.31
C ASP A 691 -21.58 -39.09 -20.34
N PRO A 692 -20.56 -39.81 -20.84
CA PRO A 692 -19.64 -40.58 -20.03
C PRO A 692 -18.88 -39.70 -18.99
N LYS A 693 -18.64 -38.42 -19.30
CA LYS A 693 -17.99 -37.47 -18.38
C LYS A 693 -18.91 -37.15 -17.21
N PHE A 694 -20.19 -36.89 -17.47
CA PHE A 694 -21.16 -36.62 -16.40
C PHE A 694 -21.43 -37.88 -15.58
N ASP A 695 -21.48 -39.07 -16.19
CA ASP A 695 -21.67 -40.33 -15.50
C ASP A 695 -20.54 -40.59 -14.48
N GLY A 696 -19.31 -40.28 -14.85
CA GLY A 696 -18.17 -40.32 -13.93
C GLY A 696 -18.32 -39.36 -12.74
N VAL A 697 -18.77 -38.13 -12.99
CA VAL A 697 -19.08 -37.15 -11.94
C VAL A 697 -20.21 -37.64 -11.04
N LEU A 698 -21.28 -38.19 -11.64
CA LEU A 698 -22.43 -38.73 -10.90
C LEU A 698 -22.03 -39.91 -9.98
N GLN A 699 -21.13 -40.77 -10.44
CA GLN A 699 -20.60 -41.85 -9.63
C GLN A 699 -19.87 -41.30 -8.40
N ILE A 700 -18.97 -40.36 -8.56
CA ILE A 700 -18.23 -39.72 -7.47
C ILE A 700 -19.21 -39.08 -6.47
N ILE A 701 -20.23 -38.37 -6.96
CA ILE A 701 -21.25 -37.75 -6.11
C ILE A 701 -22.00 -38.80 -5.31
N ARG A 702 -22.45 -39.90 -5.93
CA ARG A 702 -23.17 -40.98 -5.27
C ARG A 702 -22.33 -41.67 -4.18
N GLU A 703 -21.03 -41.80 -4.41
CA GLU A 703 -20.10 -42.37 -3.40
C GLU A 703 -19.95 -41.37 -2.22
N LYS A 704 -19.73 -40.11 -2.51
CA LYS A 704 -19.57 -39.09 -1.47
C LYS A 704 -20.84 -38.91 -0.63
N GLN A 705 -22.03 -39.02 -1.23
CA GLN A 705 -23.30 -38.99 -0.50
C GLN A 705 -23.49 -40.07 0.54
N LYS A 706 -22.70 -41.16 0.50
CA LYS A 706 -22.70 -42.20 1.51
C LYS A 706 -21.90 -41.83 2.77
N SER A 707 -21.03 -40.84 2.68
CA SER A 707 -20.22 -40.37 3.82
C SER A 707 -21.02 -39.52 4.80
N GLU A 708 -20.53 -39.37 6.00
CA GLU A 708 -21.08 -38.53 7.05
C GLU A 708 -21.09 -37.07 6.59
N ASN A 709 -19.94 -36.56 6.13
CA ASN A 709 -19.87 -35.30 5.41
C ASN A 709 -20.17 -35.54 3.91
N ASN A 710 -21.40 -35.26 3.50
CA ASN A 710 -21.89 -35.42 2.14
C ASN A 710 -21.72 -34.20 1.25
N LYS A 711 -21.18 -33.10 1.75
CA LYS A 711 -21.07 -31.83 1.01
C LYS A 711 -20.04 -31.91 -0.10
N ILE A 712 -20.42 -31.37 -1.26
CA ILE A 712 -19.61 -31.36 -2.49
C ILE A 712 -19.61 -29.97 -3.09
N ILE A 713 -18.45 -29.52 -3.52
CA ILE A 713 -18.26 -28.29 -4.29
C ILE A 713 -17.72 -28.68 -5.66
N LEU A 714 -18.36 -28.18 -6.72
CA LEU A 714 -17.93 -28.32 -8.10
C LEU A 714 -17.62 -26.95 -8.70
N PHE A 715 -16.49 -26.86 -9.39
CA PHE A 715 -16.05 -25.63 -10.07
C PHE A 715 -16.03 -25.80 -11.57
N SER A 716 -16.47 -24.77 -12.29
CA SER A 716 -16.26 -24.63 -13.73
C SER A 716 -16.18 -23.16 -14.11
N THR A 717 -15.24 -22.79 -14.96
CA THR A 717 -15.12 -21.44 -15.52
C THR A 717 -16.35 -21.04 -16.34
N PHE A 718 -17.07 -22.02 -16.91
CA PHE A 718 -18.16 -21.76 -17.85
C PHE A 718 -19.54 -21.94 -17.20
N ARG A 719 -20.37 -20.90 -17.27
CA ARG A 719 -21.76 -20.92 -16.75
C ARG A 719 -22.62 -21.98 -17.44
N TYR A 720 -22.49 -22.16 -18.74
CA TYR A 720 -23.28 -23.17 -19.48
C TYR A 720 -22.92 -24.60 -19.05
N THR A 721 -21.70 -24.88 -18.67
CA THR A 721 -21.32 -26.16 -18.04
C THR A 721 -22.06 -26.35 -16.72
N LEU A 722 -22.09 -25.31 -15.87
CA LEU A 722 -22.76 -25.38 -14.56
C LEU A 722 -24.28 -25.51 -14.71
N TYR A 723 -24.91 -24.80 -15.68
CA TYR A 723 -26.34 -24.94 -15.95
C TYR A 723 -26.70 -26.37 -16.42
N TYR A 724 -25.86 -26.97 -17.25
CA TYR A 724 -26.03 -28.35 -17.67
C TYR A 724 -25.92 -29.32 -16.48
N ILE A 725 -24.85 -29.20 -15.69
CA ILE A 725 -24.63 -30.05 -14.52
C ILE A 725 -25.76 -29.87 -13.51
N LYS A 726 -26.19 -28.61 -13.20
CA LYS A 726 -27.30 -28.31 -12.27
C LYS A 726 -28.57 -29.02 -12.69
N ARG A 727 -28.94 -28.93 -14.00
CA ARG A 727 -30.10 -29.59 -14.55
C ARG A 727 -30.04 -31.12 -14.36
N LYS A 728 -28.94 -31.74 -14.79
CA LYS A 728 -28.76 -33.19 -14.70
C LYS A 728 -28.74 -33.70 -13.26
N LEU A 729 -28.13 -32.98 -12.34
CA LEU A 729 -28.12 -33.33 -10.92
C LEU A 729 -29.50 -33.21 -10.28
N ARG A 730 -30.29 -32.18 -10.64
CA ARG A 730 -31.68 -32.05 -10.18
C ARG A 730 -32.56 -33.17 -10.72
N GLU A 731 -32.40 -33.54 -12.01
CA GLU A 731 -33.10 -34.69 -12.64
C GLU A 731 -32.72 -36.01 -11.91
N ALA A 732 -31.49 -36.12 -11.42
CA ALA A 732 -31.03 -37.25 -10.60
C ALA A 732 -31.46 -37.21 -9.12
N GLY A 733 -32.21 -36.18 -8.69
CA GLY A 733 -32.79 -36.02 -7.36
C GLY A 733 -31.88 -35.42 -6.31
N PHE A 734 -30.75 -34.78 -6.69
CA PHE A 734 -29.86 -34.10 -5.74
C PHE A 734 -30.28 -32.66 -5.44
N ARG A 735 -30.01 -32.22 -4.21
CA ARG A 735 -30.22 -30.86 -3.74
C ARG A 735 -29.00 -30.03 -4.14
N VAL A 736 -29.12 -29.28 -5.24
CA VAL A 736 -28.02 -28.54 -5.86
C VAL A 736 -28.39 -27.08 -6.11
N GLU A 737 -27.47 -26.18 -5.75
CA GLU A 737 -27.55 -24.77 -6.08
C GLU A 737 -26.26 -24.27 -6.75
N GLN A 738 -26.34 -23.11 -7.41
CA GLN A 738 -25.26 -22.52 -8.19
C GLN A 738 -25.04 -21.09 -7.75
N ILE A 739 -23.78 -20.72 -7.58
CA ILE A 739 -23.33 -19.34 -7.34
C ILE A 739 -22.40 -18.92 -8.50
N ASP A 740 -22.83 -17.91 -9.22
CA ASP A 740 -22.09 -17.23 -10.28
C ASP A 740 -22.26 -15.71 -10.14
N GLY A 741 -21.64 -14.92 -11.06
CA GLY A 741 -21.69 -13.46 -11.03
C GLY A 741 -23.09 -12.85 -11.14
N SER A 742 -24.11 -13.61 -11.57
CA SER A 742 -25.50 -13.13 -11.70
C SER A 742 -26.35 -13.29 -10.43
N VAL A 743 -25.88 -14.13 -9.46
CA VAL A 743 -26.63 -14.43 -8.24
C VAL A 743 -26.58 -13.23 -7.29
N LYS A 744 -27.75 -12.81 -6.76
CA LYS A 744 -27.87 -11.70 -5.81
C LYS A 744 -27.21 -12.05 -4.47
N ASN A 745 -26.74 -11.04 -3.77
CA ASN A 745 -26.02 -11.22 -2.50
C ASN A 745 -26.85 -11.93 -1.44
N ASP A 746 -28.15 -11.61 -1.34
CA ASP A 746 -29.04 -12.24 -0.34
C ASP A 746 -29.23 -13.73 -0.63
N ASP A 747 -29.38 -14.12 -1.91
CA ASP A 747 -29.49 -15.51 -2.33
C ASP A 747 -28.18 -16.28 -2.05
N ARG A 748 -27.01 -15.64 -2.20
CA ARG A 748 -25.71 -16.26 -1.88
C ARG A 748 -25.60 -16.58 -0.39
N LEU A 749 -26.02 -15.66 0.48
CA LEU A 749 -26.02 -15.88 1.92
C LEU A 749 -26.99 -17.00 2.32
N ASP A 750 -28.19 -17.05 1.71
CA ASP A 750 -29.16 -18.12 1.92
C ASP A 750 -28.58 -19.48 1.48
N PHE A 751 -28.04 -19.56 0.27
CA PHE A 751 -27.43 -20.81 -0.22
C PHE A 751 -26.29 -21.30 0.66
N ARG A 752 -25.46 -20.37 1.17
CA ARG A 752 -24.40 -20.72 2.11
C ARG A 752 -24.96 -21.28 3.40
N ALA A 753 -25.92 -20.59 4.02
CA ALA A 753 -26.57 -21.05 5.27
C ALA A 753 -27.19 -22.45 5.09
N ARG A 754 -27.87 -22.67 3.96
CA ARG A 754 -28.48 -23.97 3.64
C ARG A 754 -27.45 -25.05 3.31
N PHE A 755 -26.29 -24.69 2.77
CA PHE A 755 -25.19 -25.64 2.55
C PHE A 755 -24.51 -26.07 3.86
N GLU A 756 -24.54 -25.22 4.90
CA GLU A 756 -24.07 -25.54 6.26
C GLU A 756 -24.96 -26.55 7.00
N LEU A 757 -26.26 -26.63 6.64
CA LEU A 757 -27.22 -27.50 7.32
C LEU A 757 -26.82 -28.98 7.22
N PRO A 758 -27.08 -29.77 8.27
CA PRO A 758 -26.77 -31.20 8.28
C PRO A 758 -27.59 -31.93 7.17
N LYS A 759 -27.07 -33.10 6.77
CA LYS A 759 -27.64 -33.91 5.68
C LYS A 759 -29.14 -34.21 5.82
N ASP A 760 -29.60 -34.42 7.05
CA ASP A 760 -30.97 -34.83 7.36
C ASP A 760 -31.95 -33.64 7.36
N ASP A 761 -31.47 -32.43 7.25
CA ASP A 761 -32.33 -31.24 7.16
C ASP A 761 -32.97 -31.18 5.76
N PRO A 762 -34.29 -31.00 5.64
CA PRO A 762 -34.99 -30.93 4.36
C PRO A 762 -34.58 -29.73 3.48
N GLU A 763 -34.14 -28.64 4.08
CA GLU A 763 -33.70 -27.42 3.39
C GLU A 763 -32.20 -27.45 3.03
N ALA A 764 -31.47 -28.45 3.49
CA ALA A 764 -30.04 -28.55 3.21
C ALA A 764 -29.72 -28.64 1.72
N ILE A 765 -28.68 -27.96 1.32
CA ILE A 765 -28.04 -28.14 0.00
C ILE A 765 -26.87 -29.11 0.16
N ASP A 766 -26.76 -30.10 -0.74
CA ASP A 766 -25.69 -31.10 -0.71
C ASP A 766 -24.55 -30.77 -1.65
N ILE A 767 -24.88 -30.08 -2.77
CA ILE A 767 -23.93 -29.80 -3.85
C ILE A 767 -24.01 -28.30 -4.19
N MET A 768 -22.87 -27.64 -4.15
CA MET A 768 -22.73 -26.25 -4.61
C MET A 768 -21.90 -26.21 -5.89
N LEU A 769 -22.38 -25.46 -6.87
CA LEU A 769 -21.70 -25.21 -8.14
C LEU A 769 -21.16 -23.79 -8.15
N PHE A 770 -19.89 -23.61 -8.50
CA PHE A 770 -19.25 -22.30 -8.53
C PHE A 770 -18.60 -22.00 -9.88
N THR A 771 -18.71 -20.75 -10.32
CA THR A 771 -17.76 -20.17 -11.26
C THR A 771 -16.51 -19.65 -10.52
N GLU A 772 -15.49 -19.22 -11.25
CA GLU A 772 -14.24 -18.70 -10.67
C GLU A 772 -14.50 -17.47 -9.76
N VAL A 773 -15.34 -16.54 -10.22
CA VAL A 773 -15.77 -15.36 -9.43
C VAL A 773 -16.57 -15.75 -8.16
N GLY A 774 -17.30 -16.86 -8.21
CA GLY A 774 -18.03 -17.37 -7.05
C GLY A 774 -17.15 -18.11 -6.05
N SER A 775 -15.90 -18.42 -6.39
CA SER A 775 -14.98 -19.21 -5.56
C SER A 775 -13.94 -18.39 -4.80
N GLU A 776 -13.69 -17.15 -5.21
CA GLU A 776 -12.67 -16.31 -4.60
C GLU A 776 -13.05 -15.89 -3.17
N GLY A 777 -12.16 -16.22 -2.25
CA GLY A 777 -12.27 -15.79 -0.86
C GLY A 777 -13.35 -16.45 -0.03
N LEU A 778 -14.02 -17.49 -0.52
CA LEU A 778 -15.05 -18.22 0.21
C LEU A 778 -14.44 -19.17 1.23
N ASP A 779 -15.01 -19.17 2.43
CA ASP A 779 -14.68 -20.09 3.49
C ASP A 779 -15.84 -21.05 3.73
N TYR A 780 -15.65 -22.32 3.37
CA TYR A 780 -16.60 -23.44 3.53
C TYR A 780 -15.98 -24.53 4.43
N GLN A 781 -15.36 -24.12 5.55
CA GLN A 781 -14.70 -25.01 6.52
C GLN A 781 -15.68 -25.42 7.62
N PHE A 782 -16.78 -26.08 7.27
CA PHE A 782 -17.74 -26.63 8.21
C PHE A 782 -18.01 -28.09 7.95
#